data_f18fbc2a17a457010037721d2bc007cb
#
_entry.id   f18fbc2a17a457010037721d2bc007cb
#
_cell.length_a   1.000
_cell.length_b   1.000
_cell.length_c   1.000
_cell.angle_alpha   90.00
_cell.angle_beta   90.00
_cell.angle_gamma   90.00
#
_symmetry.space_group_name_H-M   'P 1'
#
loop_
_entity.id
_entity.type
_entity.pdbx_description
1 polymer ?
#
loop_
_entity_poly.entity_id
_entity_poly.type
_entity_poly.pdbx_seq_one_letter_code
_entity_poly.pdbx_strand_id
1 'polypeptide(L)'
;MSSTYLKFLSRNKLYTFIEVFGLSVALGFVILLASYARTEFSVGARQPLSKQLYVVGAGDYIGMTLGASEEFFPSIPEIKDWTRIVDMDNTDIMVGDDYYKAAEASVDTNFFNLFDYRLVGCHRDRVLENEDEVILTETFAKKVFGNEDPIGRTLNVDKDKWTVIGVVEDFGPTDVFKHYDLFTSIKRAQKRVAWMDNFGSTIPIVRLDEGTDVDKVRDDLLKKYLGYWNFYKADNSDNAFLWGSSVTRLDKVYFSGMDAWSCLRTGDGKQVELLFIVALVLLVSAIFNYINLTVAQTGKRAKEMATRRLLGESSRNIVARYITESFAFTTGCFIVGCLLAYLCKPVFDRILSTDIVLTPDLTTVLWAVLALVVISVVSALLPAMLVSRFKPIDVVKGEFRFKNKMIFGKVFIVLQTVFSAILITMAIVMTAQVSYLVNLPVGYETKDVIQVNSRDVGYRRGPQEALRTRLKALPQVVDAGLGITSPISCGANGLHDENNQIIGWMRMAQLDTTSLSILGIRVLEKYSELSSPKVLLTETSKRTLGVTAEHPYAGGSYTNGEYEICGVIPDFRANNALFEPMENERNSIRIIDENYDYAFIQLLKITGDRSEAMAAVRNVCKEFAKEATGVPVEMEAYYLDEKLVDDLKGTKNTMLLVISFMVMAILISALGLFAMSLYYTEQQSRQIAVRKVFGAEVSSAVWTLSKSFMIMSAVAVVLAAPFAVWGITYYLQGFYTKITYPWWAIVLAALISLLISFLSVLGQTYSAATENPVKTLGQD
;
A
#
# COMPACT_ATOMS: atom_id res chain seq x y z
N MET A 1 4.25 15.83 38.75
CA MET A 1 3.56 14.71 39.43
C MET A 1 3.64 14.86 40.94
N SER A 2 2.58 14.57 41.70
CA SER A 2 2.68 14.58 43.17
C SER A 2 3.56 13.36 43.59
N SER A 3 4.42 13.56 44.60
CA SER A 3 5.24 12.49 45.20
C SER A 3 4.39 11.27 45.60
N THR A 4 3.15 11.49 45.97
CA THR A 4 2.18 10.45 46.37
C THR A 4 1.76 9.59 45.17
N TYR A 5 1.55 10.17 43.97
CA TYR A 5 1.19 9.43 42.76
C TYR A 5 2.32 8.55 42.24
N LEU A 6 3.54 9.05 42.22
CA LEU A 6 4.71 8.26 41.85
C LEU A 6 4.92 7.07 42.81
N LYS A 7 4.75 7.27 44.12
CA LYS A 7 4.79 6.19 45.11
C LYS A 7 3.67 5.17 44.89
N PHE A 8 2.47 5.60 44.48
CA PHE A 8 1.35 4.72 44.16
C PHE A 8 1.70 3.85 42.92
N LEU A 9 2.22 4.43 41.86
CA LEU A 9 2.66 3.69 40.66
C LEU A 9 3.74 2.67 40.99
N SER A 10 4.76 3.05 41.76
CA SER A 10 5.87 2.16 42.14
C SER A 10 5.44 0.99 43.06
N ARG A 11 4.35 1.13 43.80
CA ARG A 11 3.79 0.06 44.64
C ARG A 11 2.88 -0.90 43.83
N ASN A 12 2.33 -0.46 42.69
CA ASN A 12 1.44 -1.26 41.84
C ASN A 12 2.12 -1.58 40.50
N LYS A 13 3.36 -2.10 40.53
CA LYS A 13 4.24 -2.27 39.37
C LYS A 13 3.57 -3.00 38.19
N LEU A 14 2.85 -4.08 38.44
CA LEU A 14 2.21 -4.88 37.37
C LEU A 14 1.12 -4.06 36.62
N TYR A 15 0.24 -3.41 37.34
CA TYR A 15 -0.80 -2.56 36.75
C TYR A 15 -0.19 -1.38 36.00
N THR A 16 0.82 -0.72 36.58
CA THR A 16 1.53 0.39 35.94
C THR A 16 2.23 -0.07 34.66
N PHE A 17 2.85 -1.24 34.67
CA PHE A 17 3.48 -1.81 33.46
C PHE A 17 2.45 -2.05 32.34
N ILE A 18 1.31 -2.66 32.67
CA ILE A 18 0.23 -2.92 31.69
C ILE A 18 -0.32 -1.59 31.11
N GLU A 19 -0.52 -0.58 31.95
CA GLU A 19 -0.99 0.74 31.52
C GLU A 19 0.04 1.44 30.63
N VAL A 20 1.30 1.50 31.04
CA VAL A 20 2.39 2.14 30.26
C VAL A 20 2.61 1.41 28.95
N PHE A 21 2.72 0.08 28.98
CA PHE A 21 2.92 -0.72 27.78
C PHE A 21 1.77 -0.52 26.79
N GLY A 22 0.53 -0.74 27.21
CA GLY A 22 -0.63 -0.66 26.32
C GLY A 22 -0.81 0.73 25.70
N LEU A 23 -0.69 1.78 26.50
CA LEU A 23 -0.88 3.16 26.02
C LEU A 23 0.32 3.63 25.17
N SER A 24 1.56 3.34 25.56
CA SER A 24 2.74 3.76 24.80
C SER A 24 2.83 3.08 23.44
N VAL A 25 2.53 1.79 23.38
CA VAL A 25 2.51 1.05 22.12
C VAL A 25 1.42 1.58 21.20
N ALA A 26 0.19 1.76 21.69
CA ALA A 26 -0.90 2.32 20.89
C ALA A 26 -0.57 3.72 20.37
N LEU A 27 -0.01 4.59 21.22
CA LEU A 27 0.41 5.94 20.82
C LEU A 27 1.55 5.88 19.78
N GLY A 28 2.52 4.99 19.93
CA GLY A 28 3.61 4.79 18.96
C GLY A 28 3.09 4.42 17.57
N PHE A 29 2.16 3.47 17.50
CA PHE A 29 1.51 3.10 16.24
C PHE A 29 0.66 4.23 15.65
N VAL A 30 -0.09 4.95 16.50
CA VAL A 30 -0.87 6.12 16.04
C VAL A 30 0.03 7.22 15.49
N ILE A 31 1.17 7.49 16.13
CA ILE A 31 2.16 8.46 15.63
C ILE A 31 2.67 8.05 14.26
N LEU A 32 3.08 6.79 14.09
CA LEU A 32 3.56 6.27 12.80
C LEU A 32 2.50 6.40 11.71
N LEU A 33 1.28 5.93 11.97
CA LEU A 33 0.22 5.96 10.96
C LEU A 33 -0.34 7.35 10.68
N ALA A 34 -0.41 8.22 11.69
CA ALA A 34 -0.77 9.62 11.47
C ALA A 34 0.32 10.35 10.65
N SER A 35 1.61 10.04 10.91
CA SER A 35 2.71 10.57 10.12
C SER A 35 2.70 10.03 8.69
N TYR A 36 2.43 8.73 8.51
CA TYR A 36 2.23 8.12 7.20
C TYR A 36 1.07 8.79 6.44
N ALA A 37 -0.11 8.85 7.03
CA ALA A 37 -1.27 9.50 6.42
C ALA A 37 -0.98 10.96 6.05
N ARG A 38 -0.29 11.70 6.94
CA ARG A 38 0.15 13.07 6.65
C ARG A 38 1.11 13.11 5.44
N THR A 39 2.08 12.21 5.37
CA THR A 39 3.02 12.13 4.23
C THR A 39 2.25 11.87 2.94
N GLU A 40 1.35 10.89 2.92
CA GLU A 40 0.54 10.52 1.76
C GLU A 40 -0.41 11.66 1.33
N PHE A 41 -1.13 12.29 2.27
CA PHE A 41 -2.03 13.42 1.97
C PHE A 41 -1.28 14.71 1.59
N SER A 42 0.03 14.76 1.81
CA SER A 42 0.87 15.91 1.42
C SER A 42 1.47 15.76 0.03
N VAL A 43 1.31 14.59 -0.61
CA VAL A 43 1.85 14.37 -1.95
C VAL A 43 1.23 15.35 -2.95
N GLY A 44 2.09 16.07 -3.69
CA GLY A 44 1.68 17.10 -4.64
C GLY A 44 1.24 18.43 -4.02
N ALA A 45 0.95 18.48 -2.70
CA ALA A 45 0.44 19.68 -2.05
C ALA A 45 1.54 20.68 -1.61
N ARG A 46 2.81 20.25 -1.57
CA ARG A 46 3.94 21.08 -1.09
C ARG A 46 4.38 22.14 -2.09
N GLN A 47 4.10 21.96 -3.36
CA GLN A 47 4.48 22.94 -4.39
C GLN A 47 3.67 24.23 -4.23
N PRO A 48 4.29 25.43 -4.28
CA PRO A 48 3.60 26.69 -4.08
C PRO A 48 2.41 26.90 -5.01
N LEU A 49 2.55 26.45 -6.27
CA LEU A 49 1.52 26.55 -7.30
C LEU A 49 0.58 25.34 -7.35
N SER A 50 0.65 24.39 -6.41
CA SER A 50 -0.10 23.12 -6.45
C SER A 50 -1.61 23.25 -6.67
N LYS A 51 -2.21 24.36 -6.23
CA LYS A 51 -3.64 24.66 -6.42
C LYS A 51 -3.97 25.27 -7.78
N GLN A 52 -2.97 25.77 -8.51
CA GLN A 52 -3.08 26.35 -9.85
C GLN A 52 -2.57 25.40 -10.93
N LEU A 53 -1.82 24.37 -10.56
CA LEU A 53 -1.30 23.36 -11.47
C LEU A 53 -2.28 22.19 -11.61
N TYR A 54 -2.54 21.80 -12.85
CA TYR A 54 -3.42 20.71 -13.20
C TYR A 54 -2.73 19.77 -14.17
N VAL A 55 -2.85 18.48 -13.91
CA VAL A 55 -2.38 17.44 -14.81
C VAL A 55 -3.48 17.12 -15.82
N VAL A 56 -3.11 17.08 -17.10
CA VAL A 56 -4.03 16.79 -18.19
C VAL A 56 -3.87 15.35 -18.64
N GLY A 57 -4.98 14.70 -18.90
CA GLY A 57 -5.04 13.33 -19.38
C GLY A 57 -6.24 13.10 -20.30
N ALA A 58 -6.48 11.84 -20.60
CA ALA A 58 -7.60 11.42 -21.41
C ALA A 58 -8.31 10.23 -20.79
N GLY A 59 -9.61 10.38 -20.54
CA GLY A 59 -10.41 9.40 -19.83
C GLY A 59 -9.87 9.13 -18.44
N ASP A 60 -9.68 7.87 -18.10
CA ASP A 60 -9.13 7.42 -16.82
C ASP A 60 -7.58 7.36 -16.81
N TYR A 61 -6.93 7.84 -17.88
CA TYR A 61 -5.47 7.87 -18.00
C TYR A 61 -4.94 9.28 -17.83
N ILE A 62 -3.85 9.40 -17.11
CA ILE A 62 -3.04 10.63 -17.06
C ILE A 62 -2.00 10.56 -18.17
N GLY A 63 -1.99 11.57 -19.00
CA GLY A 63 -1.03 11.72 -20.08
C GLY A 63 -1.68 11.99 -21.43
N MET A 64 -0.86 12.50 -22.33
CA MET A 64 -1.23 12.84 -23.70
C MET A 64 -0.12 12.41 -24.66
N THR A 65 -0.36 12.60 -25.96
CA THR A 65 0.71 12.56 -26.95
C THR A 65 1.62 13.78 -26.79
N LEU A 66 2.88 13.65 -27.15
CA LEU A 66 3.87 14.70 -26.97
C LEU A 66 3.49 16.02 -27.69
N GLY A 67 2.93 15.92 -28.91
CA GLY A 67 2.56 17.06 -29.74
C GLY A 67 1.24 17.74 -29.34
N ALA A 68 0.34 17.03 -28.69
CA ALA A 68 -0.99 17.55 -28.37
C ALA A 68 -0.95 18.81 -27.49
N SER A 69 0.00 18.91 -26.58
CA SER A 69 0.17 20.09 -25.73
C SER A 69 0.61 21.32 -26.54
N GLU A 70 1.51 21.18 -27.51
CA GLU A 70 1.95 22.29 -28.36
C GLU A 70 0.87 22.75 -29.33
N GLU A 71 0.03 21.83 -29.81
CA GLU A 71 -1.04 22.17 -30.76
C GLU A 71 -2.31 22.71 -30.08
N PHE A 72 -2.68 22.17 -28.90
CA PHE A 72 -3.95 22.49 -28.28
C PHE A 72 -3.88 23.61 -27.25
N PHE A 73 -2.88 23.61 -26.38
CA PHE A 73 -2.84 24.52 -25.22
C PHE A 73 -2.76 26.01 -25.60
N PRO A 74 -1.98 26.43 -26.60
CA PRO A 74 -1.93 27.85 -26.98
C PRO A 74 -3.27 28.43 -27.45
N SER A 75 -4.20 27.56 -27.83
CA SER A 75 -5.52 27.97 -28.35
C SER A 75 -6.61 28.00 -27.25
N ILE A 76 -6.29 27.70 -26.00
CA ILE A 76 -7.20 27.73 -24.85
C ILE A 76 -6.78 28.90 -23.95
N PRO A 77 -7.54 30.01 -23.91
CA PRO A 77 -7.14 31.25 -23.23
C PRO A 77 -6.98 31.10 -21.69
N GLU A 78 -7.65 30.10 -21.11
CA GLU A 78 -7.60 29.78 -19.68
C GLU A 78 -6.24 29.19 -19.26
N ILE A 79 -5.52 28.54 -20.18
CA ILE A 79 -4.18 27.98 -19.93
C ILE A 79 -3.16 29.13 -20.02
N LYS A 80 -2.57 29.50 -18.90
CA LYS A 80 -1.61 30.62 -18.80
C LYS A 80 -0.18 30.19 -19.06
N ASP A 81 0.15 28.97 -18.63
CA ASP A 81 1.46 28.38 -18.79
C ASP A 81 1.34 26.86 -18.74
N TRP A 82 2.29 26.14 -19.29
CA TRP A 82 2.28 24.69 -19.29
C TRP A 82 3.69 24.13 -19.42
N THR A 83 3.87 22.90 -18.93
CA THR A 83 5.12 22.14 -19.04
C THR A 83 4.80 20.66 -19.22
N ARG A 84 5.77 19.91 -19.72
CA ARG A 84 5.67 18.45 -19.88
C ARG A 84 6.79 17.76 -19.15
N ILE A 85 6.50 16.52 -18.72
CA ILE A 85 7.49 15.56 -18.28
C ILE A 85 7.26 14.25 -19.01
N VAL A 86 8.33 13.62 -19.49
CA VAL A 86 8.33 12.34 -20.19
C VAL A 86 9.26 11.40 -19.46
N ASP A 87 8.78 10.22 -19.10
CA ASP A 87 9.62 9.16 -18.55
C ASP A 87 10.43 8.52 -19.70
N MET A 88 11.73 8.58 -19.58
CA MET A 88 12.66 8.05 -20.58
C MET A 88 13.19 6.66 -20.20
N ASP A 89 12.57 6.02 -19.19
CA ASP A 89 13.04 4.78 -18.55
C ASP A 89 14.42 4.97 -17.88
N ASN A 90 15.23 3.92 -17.90
CA ASN A 90 16.59 4.02 -17.38
C ASN A 90 17.59 4.25 -18.53
N THR A 91 18.55 5.12 -18.29
CA THR A 91 19.62 5.44 -19.21
C THR A 91 20.95 4.95 -18.66
N ASP A 92 21.76 4.36 -19.54
CA ASP A 92 23.06 3.82 -19.21
C ASP A 92 24.13 4.90 -19.39
N ILE A 93 24.88 5.18 -18.33
CA ILE A 93 25.84 6.27 -18.25
C ILE A 93 27.23 5.73 -17.95
N MET A 94 28.23 6.23 -18.68
CA MET A 94 29.64 5.97 -18.42
C MET A 94 30.35 7.24 -17.98
N VAL A 95 31.08 7.16 -16.85
CA VAL A 95 31.96 8.24 -16.38
C VAL A 95 33.34 7.64 -16.14
N GLY A 96 34.28 7.92 -17.04
CA GLY A 96 35.53 7.18 -17.08
C GLY A 96 35.26 5.70 -17.42
N ASP A 97 35.70 4.80 -16.55
CA ASP A 97 35.50 3.36 -16.65
C ASP A 97 34.29 2.85 -15.85
N ASP A 98 33.64 3.72 -15.09
CA ASP A 98 32.52 3.37 -14.22
C ASP A 98 31.18 3.44 -14.97
N TYR A 99 30.35 2.43 -14.73
CA TYR A 99 28.99 2.31 -15.28
C TYR A 99 27.93 2.65 -14.23
N TYR A 100 26.95 3.43 -14.63
CA TYR A 100 25.79 3.81 -13.82
C TYR A 100 24.51 3.64 -14.63
N LYS A 101 23.48 3.06 -14.01
CA LYS A 101 22.11 3.09 -14.52
C LYS A 101 21.36 4.20 -13.81
N ALA A 102 20.75 5.10 -14.57
CA ALA A 102 20.08 6.29 -14.06
C ALA A 102 18.65 6.37 -14.56
N ALA A 103 17.71 6.68 -13.67
CA ALA A 103 16.34 6.99 -14.04
C ALA A 103 16.28 8.39 -14.67
N GLU A 104 15.88 8.44 -15.94
CA GLU A 104 15.86 9.66 -16.75
C GLU A 104 14.44 10.20 -16.93
N ALA A 105 14.25 11.51 -16.77
CA ALA A 105 13.06 12.23 -17.25
C ALA A 105 13.46 13.35 -18.21
N SER A 106 12.74 13.50 -19.32
CA SER A 106 12.85 14.66 -20.19
C SER A 106 11.78 15.70 -19.84
N VAL A 107 12.18 16.96 -19.73
CA VAL A 107 11.30 18.07 -19.33
C VAL A 107 11.44 19.30 -20.22
N ASP A 108 10.41 20.15 -20.25
CA ASP A 108 10.47 21.45 -20.91
C ASP A 108 11.36 22.44 -20.14
N THR A 109 11.87 23.44 -20.84
CA THR A 109 12.78 24.45 -20.28
C THR A 109 12.20 25.26 -19.13
N ASN A 110 10.86 25.37 -19.03
CA ASN A 110 10.16 26.10 -17.97
C ASN A 110 9.71 25.19 -16.80
N PHE A 111 10.05 23.91 -16.81
CA PHE A 111 9.62 22.96 -15.76
C PHE A 111 9.99 23.46 -14.35
N PHE A 112 11.23 23.89 -14.16
CA PHE A 112 11.73 24.39 -12.88
C PHE A 112 11.23 25.81 -12.52
N ASN A 113 10.50 26.49 -13.39
CA ASN A 113 9.79 27.74 -13.07
C ASN A 113 8.42 27.44 -12.45
N LEU A 114 7.77 26.38 -12.89
CA LEU A 114 6.47 25.97 -12.36
C LEU A 114 6.60 25.17 -11.06
N PHE A 115 7.74 24.50 -10.85
CA PHE A 115 8.04 23.71 -9.67
C PHE A 115 9.20 24.31 -8.87
N ASP A 116 8.97 24.55 -7.57
CA ASP A 116 9.95 25.22 -6.71
C ASP A 116 10.97 24.26 -6.11
N TYR A 117 11.73 23.57 -6.97
CA TYR A 117 12.88 22.78 -6.54
C TYR A 117 14.14 23.66 -6.44
N ARG A 118 14.99 23.36 -5.43
CA ARG A 118 16.29 24.03 -5.32
C ARG A 118 17.21 23.56 -6.43
N LEU A 119 17.64 24.52 -7.28
CA LEU A 119 18.50 24.28 -8.42
C LEU A 119 19.81 25.08 -8.25
N VAL A 120 20.94 24.41 -8.46
CA VAL A 120 22.28 24.99 -8.32
C VAL A 120 23.03 24.85 -9.66
N GLY A 121 23.77 25.89 -10.06
CA GLY A 121 24.65 25.87 -11.23
C GLY A 121 24.06 26.45 -12.50
N CYS A 122 22.76 26.56 -12.64
CA CYS A 122 22.10 27.17 -13.79
C CYS A 122 20.92 28.05 -13.36
N HIS A 123 20.50 28.93 -14.26
CA HIS A 123 19.35 29.81 -14.07
C HIS A 123 18.08 29.07 -14.46
N ARG A 124 17.01 29.18 -13.64
CA ARG A 124 15.72 28.50 -13.87
C ARG A 124 15.08 28.80 -15.23
N ASP A 125 15.34 29.98 -15.79
CA ASP A 125 14.73 30.43 -17.05
C ASP A 125 15.45 29.89 -18.30
N ARG A 126 16.60 29.24 -18.14
CA ARG A 126 17.43 28.74 -19.23
C ARG A 126 18.04 27.38 -18.91
N VAL A 127 17.18 26.43 -18.65
CA VAL A 127 17.59 25.05 -18.38
C VAL A 127 17.28 24.17 -19.56
N LEU A 128 18.16 23.22 -19.85
CA LEU A 128 17.94 22.18 -20.85
C LEU A 128 17.49 22.69 -22.22
N GLU A 129 18.11 23.83 -22.65
CA GLU A 129 17.84 24.37 -23.97
C GLU A 129 18.41 23.51 -25.09
N ASN A 130 19.51 22.80 -24.81
CA ASN A 130 20.19 21.93 -25.75
C ASN A 130 19.99 20.44 -25.36
N GLU A 131 20.09 19.57 -26.34
CA GLU A 131 19.88 18.12 -26.15
C GLU A 131 21.00 17.42 -25.37
N ASP A 132 22.18 18.02 -25.36
CA ASP A 132 23.39 17.57 -24.67
C ASP A 132 23.54 18.12 -23.25
N GLU A 133 22.56 18.86 -22.78
CA GLU A 133 22.50 19.36 -21.40
C GLU A 133 21.78 18.38 -20.47
N VAL A 134 22.32 18.25 -19.24
CA VAL A 134 21.74 17.40 -18.20
C VAL A 134 21.79 18.08 -16.84
N ILE A 135 20.74 17.90 -16.05
CA ILE A 135 20.67 18.27 -14.64
C ILE A 135 20.62 16.98 -13.82
N LEU A 136 21.49 16.86 -12.82
CA LEU A 136 21.55 15.68 -11.94
C LEU A 136 20.83 15.97 -10.62
N THR A 137 20.29 14.96 -9.98
CA THR A 137 19.86 15.07 -8.57
C THR A 137 21.08 15.08 -7.65
N GLU A 138 20.92 15.62 -6.43
CA GLU A 138 22.01 15.72 -5.44
C GLU A 138 22.58 14.33 -5.09
N THR A 139 21.72 13.34 -4.87
CA THR A 139 22.14 11.98 -4.56
C THR A 139 22.88 11.33 -5.72
N PHE A 140 22.39 11.48 -6.94
CA PHE A 140 23.03 10.90 -8.11
C PHE A 140 24.35 11.60 -8.44
N ALA A 141 24.42 12.95 -8.38
CA ALA A 141 25.64 13.71 -8.55
C ALA A 141 26.73 13.25 -7.56
N LYS A 142 26.36 13.05 -6.28
CA LYS A 142 27.27 12.54 -5.26
C LYS A 142 27.68 11.08 -5.51
N LYS A 143 26.78 10.25 -6.02
CA LYS A 143 27.06 8.85 -6.37
C LYS A 143 28.09 8.74 -7.50
N VAL A 144 28.01 9.63 -8.50
CA VAL A 144 28.87 9.61 -9.69
C VAL A 144 30.19 10.35 -9.48
N PHE A 145 30.16 11.52 -8.87
CA PHE A 145 31.33 12.41 -8.74
C PHE A 145 31.88 12.52 -7.30
N GLY A 146 31.24 11.85 -6.33
CA GLY A 146 31.64 11.93 -4.93
C GLY A 146 31.51 13.33 -4.35
N ASN A 147 32.62 13.92 -3.94
CA ASN A 147 32.66 15.29 -3.40
C ASN A 147 33.18 16.32 -4.42
N GLU A 148 33.43 15.92 -5.67
CA GLU A 148 33.88 16.84 -6.72
C GLU A 148 32.69 17.61 -7.30
N ASP A 149 32.95 18.82 -7.79
CA ASP A 149 31.91 19.64 -8.45
C ASP A 149 31.49 18.97 -9.77
N PRO A 150 30.23 18.58 -9.93
CA PRO A 150 29.74 17.95 -11.15
C PRO A 150 29.49 18.94 -12.30
N ILE A 151 29.37 20.26 -12.01
CA ILE A 151 28.98 21.26 -13.02
C ILE A 151 30.07 21.40 -14.07
N GLY A 152 29.70 21.40 -15.35
CA GLY A 152 30.59 21.46 -16.50
C GLY A 152 31.29 20.14 -16.85
N ARG A 153 31.07 19.08 -16.04
CA ARG A 153 31.59 17.75 -16.35
C ARG A 153 30.73 17.04 -17.40
N THR A 154 31.36 16.05 -18.07
CA THR A 154 30.73 15.33 -19.17
C THR A 154 30.40 13.90 -18.76
N LEU A 155 29.19 13.47 -19.08
CA LEU A 155 28.72 12.07 -19.01
C LEU A 155 28.73 11.48 -20.43
N ASN A 156 29.18 10.25 -20.58
CA ASN A 156 29.08 9.53 -21.86
C ASN A 156 27.83 8.62 -21.82
N VAL A 157 26.93 8.83 -22.76
CA VAL A 157 25.67 8.10 -22.87
C VAL A 157 25.58 7.54 -24.29
N ASP A 158 25.70 6.24 -24.46
CA ASP A 158 25.84 5.59 -25.75
C ASP A 158 26.99 6.21 -26.59
N LYS A 159 26.63 6.92 -27.65
CA LYS A 159 27.55 7.63 -28.55
C LYS A 159 27.60 9.14 -28.31
N ASP A 160 26.75 9.63 -27.40
CA ASP A 160 26.59 11.04 -27.12
C ASP A 160 27.38 11.46 -25.87
N LYS A 161 27.68 12.74 -25.77
CA LYS A 161 28.30 13.35 -24.59
C LYS A 161 27.35 14.39 -24.04
N TRP A 162 27.02 14.26 -22.76
CA TRP A 162 26.14 15.19 -22.07
C TRP A 162 26.94 16.03 -21.09
N THR A 163 26.64 17.30 -21.04
CA THR A 163 27.26 18.26 -20.13
C THR A 163 26.36 18.52 -18.95
N VAL A 164 26.87 18.34 -17.75
CA VAL A 164 26.15 18.66 -16.51
C VAL A 164 26.08 20.18 -16.34
N ILE A 165 24.90 20.75 -16.46
CA ILE A 165 24.67 22.20 -16.35
C ILE A 165 24.21 22.61 -14.94
N GLY A 166 23.70 21.69 -14.15
CA GLY A 166 23.19 21.99 -12.81
C GLY A 166 22.92 20.74 -11.97
N VAL A 167 22.64 21.00 -10.70
CA VAL A 167 22.22 19.99 -9.73
C VAL A 167 20.91 20.45 -9.09
N VAL A 168 19.93 19.56 -9.04
CA VAL A 168 18.62 19.78 -8.40
C VAL A 168 18.51 18.94 -7.13
N GLU A 169 17.78 19.43 -6.13
CA GLU A 169 17.47 18.64 -4.94
C GLU A 169 16.71 17.36 -5.29
N ASP A 170 16.91 16.32 -4.48
CA ASP A 170 16.21 15.04 -4.66
C ASP A 170 14.70 15.21 -4.44
N PHE A 171 13.92 14.51 -5.24
CA PHE A 171 12.46 14.45 -5.03
C PHE A 171 12.14 13.68 -3.77
N GLY A 172 11.43 14.34 -2.88
CA GLY A 172 11.10 13.80 -1.57
C GLY A 172 9.86 12.88 -1.56
N PRO A 173 9.55 12.28 -0.41
CA PRO A 173 8.41 11.38 -0.27
C PRO A 173 7.05 12.06 -0.45
N THR A 174 7.00 13.40 -0.46
CA THR A 174 5.78 14.20 -0.67
C THR A 174 5.68 14.78 -2.09
N ASP A 175 6.65 14.46 -2.96
CA ASP A 175 6.57 14.84 -4.36
C ASP A 175 5.63 13.91 -5.13
N VAL A 176 4.95 14.49 -6.12
CA VAL A 176 4.01 13.75 -6.98
C VAL A 176 4.73 12.94 -8.06
N PHE A 177 5.95 13.35 -8.41
CA PHE A 177 6.76 12.65 -9.39
C PHE A 177 7.47 11.45 -8.79
N LYS A 178 7.74 10.43 -9.62
CA LYS A 178 8.61 9.32 -9.26
C LYS A 178 10.03 9.82 -8.98
N HIS A 179 10.86 8.95 -8.43
CA HIS A 179 12.27 9.25 -8.29
C HIS A 179 12.97 9.22 -9.65
N TYR A 180 13.69 10.28 -9.95
CA TYR A 180 14.58 10.40 -11.09
C TYR A 180 16.00 10.73 -10.60
N ASP A 181 16.99 10.25 -11.33
CA ASP A 181 18.40 10.52 -11.09
C ASP A 181 18.88 11.74 -11.89
N LEU A 182 18.25 11.98 -13.06
CA LEU A 182 18.62 13.07 -13.93
C LEU A 182 17.47 13.58 -14.81
N PHE A 183 17.64 14.80 -15.28
CA PHE A 183 16.70 15.48 -16.17
C PHE A 183 17.40 15.92 -17.44
N THR A 184 16.75 15.67 -18.59
CA THR A 184 17.20 16.02 -19.94
C THR A 184 16.19 16.90 -20.66
N SER A 185 16.61 17.49 -21.78
CA SER A 185 15.73 18.33 -22.62
C SER A 185 14.58 17.52 -23.22
N ILE A 186 13.38 18.13 -23.26
CA ILE A 186 12.21 17.58 -23.96
C ILE A 186 12.50 17.27 -25.44
N LYS A 187 13.44 17.97 -26.07
CA LYS A 187 13.88 17.75 -27.45
C LYS A 187 14.43 16.33 -27.66
N ARG A 188 15.00 15.73 -26.60
CA ARG A 188 15.47 14.35 -26.63
C ARG A 188 14.30 13.38 -26.69
N ALA A 189 13.24 13.62 -25.91
CA ALA A 189 12.02 12.84 -25.99
C ALA A 189 11.37 12.90 -27.37
N GLN A 190 11.40 14.04 -28.04
CA GLN A 190 10.88 14.21 -29.41
C GLN A 190 11.53 13.28 -30.44
N LYS A 191 12.77 12.85 -30.23
CA LYS A 191 13.46 11.90 -31.10
C LYS A 191 13.10 10.44 -30.84
N ARG A 192 12.70 10.11 -29.62
CA ARG A 192 12.40 8.74 -29.19
C ARG A 192 10.92 8.41 -29.19
N VAL A 193 10.07 9.41 -28.94
CA VAL A 193 8.62 9.26 -28.80
C VAL A 193 7.94 9.85 -30.04
N ALA A 194 7.06 9.06 -30.66
CA ALA A 194 6.28 9.53 -31.81
C ALA A 194 5.43 10.73 -31.42
N TRP A 195 5.45 11.77 -32.27
CA TRP A 195 4.88 13.09 -31.97
C TRP A 195 3.40 13.05 -31.56
N MET A 196 2.57 12.29 -32.27
CA MET A 196 1.12 12.21 -32.04
C MET A 196 0.60 10.79 -31.82
N ASP A 197 1.41 9.76 -31.98
CA ASP A 197 0.92 8.37 -32.00
C ASP A 197 1.15 7.62 -30.67
N ASN A 198 1.97 8.17 -29.78
CA ASN A 198 2.30 7.51 -28.51
C ASN A 198 1.53 8.15 -27.36
N PHE A 199 0.28 7.75 -27.25
CA PHE A 199 -0.62 8.23 -26.21
C PHE A 199 -0.16 7.81 -24.80
N GLY A 200 -0.24 8.74 -23.84
CA GLY A 200 0.12 8.49 -22.46
C GLY A 200 1.62 8.56 -22.13
N SER A 201 2.50 8.73 -23.11
CA SER A 201 3.95 8.85 -22.87
C SER A 201 4.36 10.15 -22.21
N THR A 202 3.55 11.18 -22.35
CA THR A 202 3.83 12.54 -21.89
C THR A 202 2.82 12.97 -20.86
N ILE A 203 3.28 13.49 -19.75
CA ILE A 203 2.43 14.09 -18.71
C ILE A 203 2.48 15.61 -18.85
N PRO A 204 1.49 16.24 -19.47
CA PRO A 204 1.41 17.69 -19.53
C PRO A 204 0.76 18.23 -18.26
N ILE A 205 1.31 19.35 -17.80
CA ILE A 205 0.87 20.07 -16.61
C ILE A 205 0.58 21.49 -17.01
N VAL A 206 -0.63 21.94 -16.78
CA VAL A 206 -1.08 23.29 -17.13
C VAL A 206 -1.29 24.13 -15.89
N ARG A 207 -0.99 25.44 -16.00
CA ARG A 207 -1.32 26.42 -14.97
C ARG A 207 -2.59 27.17 -15.35
N LEU A 208 -3.56 27.14 -14.47
CA LEU A 208 -4.82 27.88 -14.56
C LEU A 208 -4.86 28.94 -13.45
N ASP A 209 -5.51 30.09 -13.72
CA ASP A 209 -5.75 31.09 -12.69
C ASP A 209 -6.77 30.60 -11.65
N GLU A 210 -6.70 31.17 -10.44
CA GLU A 210 -7.68 30.86 -9.39
C GLU A 210 -9.09 31.28 -9.84
N GLY A 211 -10.06 30.36 -9.70
CA GLY A 211 -11.44 30.59 -10.10
C GLY A 211 -11.76 30.25 -11.56
N THR A 212 -10.79 29.73 -12.32
CA THR A 212 -11.04 29.22 -13.68
C THR A 212 -12.04 28.06 -13.63
N ASP A 213 -12.99 28.06 -14.56
CA ASP A 213 -13.89 26.93 -14.77
C ASP A 213 -13.13 25.77 -15.44
N VAL A 214 -12.74 24.80 -14.61
CA VAL A 214 -11.96 23.63 -15.02
C VAL A 214 -12.75 22.73 -15.98
N ASP A 215 -14.08 22.66 -15.80
CA ASP A 215 -14.94 21.85 -16.67
C ASP A 215 -14.97 22.41 -18.09
N LYS A 216 -14.96 23.74 -18.23
CA LYS A 216 -14.84 24.39 -19.55
C LYS A 216 -13.52 24.04 -20.22
N VAL A 217 -12.40 24.12 -19.49
CA VAL A 217 -11.06 23.75 -20.02
C VAL A 217 -11.05 22.29 -20.47
N ARG A 218 -11.61 21.39 -19.67
CA ARG A 218 -11.76 19.98 -20.02
C ARG A 218 -12.56 19.78 -21.31
N ASP A 219 -13.71 20.43 -21.43
CA ASP A 219 -14.59 20.31 -22.59
C ASP A 219 -13.96 20.90 -23.86
N ASP A 220 -13.20 21.96 -23.75
CA ASP A 220 -12.48 22.55 -24.87
C ASP A 220 -11.30 21.68 -25.33
N LEU A 221 -10.58 21.05 -24.40
CA LEU A 221 -9.58 20.01 -24.69
C LEU A 221 -10.22 18.81 -25.40
N LEU A 222 -11.35 18.31 -24.90
CA LEU A 222 -12.05 17.20 -25.51
C LEU A 222 -12.46 17.49 -26.96
N LYS A 223 -13.00 18.68 -27.23
CA LYS A 223 -13.35 19.09 -28.61
C LYS A 223 -12.14 19.07 -29.53
N LYS A 224 -10.98 19.50 -29.05
CA LYS A 224 -9.75 19.49 -29.86
C LYS A 224 -9.26 18.07 -30.12
N TYR A 225 -9.29 17.20 -29.11
CA TYR A 225 -8.97 15.80 -29.30
C TYR A 225 -9.88 15.13 -30.32
N LEU A 226 -11.19 15.28 -30.20
CA LEU A 226 -12.17 14.74 -31.14
C LEU A 226 -12.02 15.32 -32.54
N GLY A 227 -11.55 16.56 -32.66
CA GLY A 227 -11.25 17.20 -33.95
C GLY A 227 -10.02 16.58 -34.62
N TYR A 228 -8.98 16.26 -33.84
CA TYR A 228 -7.74 15.68 -34.34
C TYR A 228 -7.91 14.19 -34.71
N TRP A 229 -8.52 13.41 -33.83
CA TRP A 229 -8.72 11.99 -34.01
C TRP A 229 -10.03 11.67 -34.74
N ASN A 230 -10.16 12.15 -36.00
CA ASN A 230 -11.36 11.98 -36.80
C ASN A 230 -11.80 10.51 -37.02
N PHE A 231 -10.88 9.57 -36.94
CA PHE A 231 -11.19 8.15 -37.09
C PHE A 231 -11.79 7.52 -35.83
N TYR A 232 -11.76 8.20 -34.68
CA TYR A 232 -12.53 7.82 -33.50
C TYR A 232 -13.92 8.46 -33.46
N LYS A 233 -14.35 9.17 -34.50
CA LYS A 233 -15.76 9.58 -34.73
C LYS A 233 -16.62 8.38 -35.09
N ALA A 234 -16.59 7.36 -34.28
CA ALA A 234 -17.68 6.40 -34.34
C ALA A 234 -18.89 7.00 -33.64
N ASP A 235 -20.06 6.88 -34.27
CA ASP A 235 -21.36 7.30 -33.75
C ASP A 235 -21.77 6.63 -32.41
N ASN A 236 -20.87 5.90 -31.77
CA ASN A 236 -21.09 5.26 -30.49
C ASN A 236 -20.61 6.17 -29.36
N SER A 237 -21.57 6.82 -28.73
CA SER A 237 -21.40 7.62 -27.52
C SER A 237 -20.60 6.90 -26.40
N ASP A 238 -20.60 5.57 -26.37
CA ASP A 238 -19.89 4.76 -25.39
C ASP A 238 -18.38 4.67 -25.66
N ASN A 239 -17.92 4.81 -26.90
CA ASN A 239 -16.49 4.84 -27.23
C ASN A 239 -15.85 6.22 -27.08
N ALA A 240 -16.61 7.30 -27.10
CA ALA A 240 -16.14 8.64 -26.77
C ALA A 240 -15.66 8.73 -25.30
N PHE A 241 -16.13 7.83 -24.45
CA PHE A 241 -15.74 7.72 -23.05
C PHE A 241 -14.27 7.31 -22.86
N LEU A 242 -13.73 6.44 -23.71
CA LEU A 242 -12.32 6.02 -23.64
C LEU A 242 -11.34 7.17 -23.87
N TRP A 243 -11.78 8.28 -24.47
CA TRP A 243 -10.97 9.40 -24.88
C TRP A 243 -11.48 10.74 -24.34
N GLY A 244 -12.28 10.71 -23.28
CA GLY A 244 -12.63 11.91 -22.54
C GLY A 244 -11.37 12.63 -22.07
N SER A 245 -11.37 13.96 -22.06
CA SER A 245 -10.28 14.70 -21.42
C SER A 245 -10.46 14.71 -19.90
N SER A 246 -9.37 14.62 -19.17
CA SER A 246 -9.33 14.84 -17.72
C SER A 246 -8.40 15.98 -17.38
N VAL A 247 -8.80 16.81 -16.42
CA VAL A 247 -8.02 17.93 -15.90
C VAL A 247 -8.07 17.85 -14.38
N THR A 248 -7.02 17.31 -13.79
CA THR A 248 -6.99 16.98 -12.36
C THR A 248 -5.95 17.84 -11.65
N ARG A 249 -6.36 18.52 -10.56
CA ARG A 249 -5.47 19.37 -9.79
C ARG A 249 -4.31 18.58 -9.19
N LEU A 250 -3.09 19.14 -9.20
CA LEU A 250 -1.84 18.46 -8.83
C LEU A 250 -1.89 17.85 -7.42
N ASP A 251 -2.48 18.55 -6.44
CA ASP A 251 -2.61 18.07 -5.07
C ASP A 251 -3.66 16.98 -4.88
N LYS A 252 -4.42 16.63 -5.92
CA LYS A 252 -5.44 15.57 -5.91
C LYS A 252 -5.13 14.40 -6.82
N VAL A 253 -4.18 14.56 -7.73
CA VAL A 253 -3.85 13.55 -8.74
C VAL A 253 -3.38 12.24 -8.10
N TYR A 254 -2.66 12.31 -7.00
CA TYR A 254 -2.10 11.16 -6.29
C TYR A 254 -3.15 10.10 -5.89
N PHE A 255 -4.33 10.55 -5.43
CA PHE A 255 -5.44 9.68 -5.03
C PHE A 255 -6.59 9.67 -6.05
N SER A 256 -6.37 10.14 -7.27
CA SER A 256 -7.42 10.21 -8.29
C SER A 256 -7.92 8.83 -8.76
N GLY A 257 -7.13 7.79 -8.56
CA GLY A 257 -7.38 6.46 -9.11
C GLY A 257 -7.12 6.36 -10.62
N MET A 258 -6.64 7.45 -11.23
CA MET A 258 -6.29 7.47 -12.65
C MET A 258 -4.97 6.73 -12.87
N ASP A 259 -4.87 6.02 -13.97
CA ASP A 259 -3.65 5.32 -14.35
C ASP A 259 -2.60 6.32 -14.88
N ALA A 260 -1.50 6.46 -14.16
CA ALA A 260 -0.34 7.25 -14.54
C ALA A 260 0.78 6.32 -15.01
N TRP A 261 0.86 6.06 -16.28
CA TRP A 261 1.72 5.03 -16.85
C TRP A 261 3.21 5.20 -16.55
N SER A 262 3.68 6.41 -16.21
CA SER A 262 5.12 6.58 -16.14
C SER A 262 5.62 7.53 -15.05
N CYS A 263 5.35 8.83 -15.14
CA CYS A 263 6.07 9.85 -14.37
C CYS A 263 5.54 10.09 -12.96
N LEU A 264 4.25 9.82 -12.72
CA LEU A 264 3.60 10.18 -11.46
C LEU A 264 3.52 9.00 -10.50
N ARG A 265 3.59 9.32 -9.23
CA ARG A 265 3.25 8.39 -8.15
C ARG A 265 1.74 8.34 -7.99
N THR A 266 1.22 7.15 -7.72
CA THR A 266 -0.18 6.93 -7.41
C THR A 266 -0.30 6.29 -6.03
N GLY A 267 -1.32 6.67 -5.28
CA GLY A 267 -1.59 6.16 -3.94
C GLY A 267 -2.99 5.57 -3.82
N ASP A 268 -3.15 4.65 -2.87
CA ASP A 268 -4.45 4.09 -2.54
C ASP A 268 -5.04 4.82 -1.31
N GLY A 269 -5.94 5.77 -1.57
CA GLY A 269 -6.62 6.51 -0.50
C GLY A 269 -7.43 5.62 0.44
N LYS A 270 -8.03 4.52 -0.07
CA LYS A 270 -8.76 3.56 0.76
C LYS A 270 -7.85 2.80 1.70
N GLN A 271 -6.63 2.48 1.27
CA GLN A 271 -5.60 1.87 2.12
C GLN A 271 -5.22 2.80 3.28
N VAL A 272 -4.95 4.08 2.99
CA VAL A 272 -4.60 5.08 4.02
C VAL A 272 -5.74 5.25 5.02
N GLU A 273 -6.98 5.35 4.53
CA GLU A 273 -8.18 5.45 5.37
C GLU A 273 -8.34 4.21 6.26
N LEU A 274 -8.22 3.00 5.70
CA LEU A 274 -8.30 1.75 6.45
C LEU A 274 -7.26 1.69 7.58
N LEU A 275 -6.00 1.99 7.29
CA LEU A 275 -4.94 1.98 8.28
C LEU A 275 -5.16 3.03 9.38
N PHE A 276 -5.68 4.20 9.03
CA PHE A 276 -6.03 5.24 9.98
C PHE A 276 -7.18 4.82 10.91
N ILE A 277 -8.23 4.20 10.37
CA ILE A 277 -9.35 3.64 11.17
C ILE A 277 -8.83 2.58 12.14
N VAL A 278 -7.96 1.67 11.67
CA VAL A 278 -7.36 0.62 12.52
C VAL A 278 -6.52 1.24 13.66
N ALA A 279 -5.73 2.27 13.37
CA ALA A 279 -4.97 2.99 14.39
C ALA A 279 -5.88 3.65 15.44
N LEU A 280 -6.96 4.27 15.00
CA LEU A 280 -7.94 4.88 15.89
C LEU A 280 -8.63 3.84 16.79
N VAL A 281 -9.00 2.69 16.24
CA VAL A 281 -9.57 1.56 17.00
C VAL A 281 -8.59 1.05 18.06
N LEU A 282 -7.30 0.92 17.70
CA LEU A 282 -6.26 0.53 18.64
C LEU A 282 -6.08 1.55 19.78
N LEU A 283 -6.07 2.84 19.45
CA LEU A 283 -5.96 3.92 20.44
C LEU A 283 -7.16 3.92 21.39
N VAL A 284 -8.38 3.83 20.88
CA VAL A 284 -9.61 3.78 21.70
C VAL A 284 -9.59 2.54 22.61
N SER A 285 -9.15 1.40 22.09
CA SER A 285 -8.98 0.18 22.89
C SER A 285 -7.98 0.37 24.04
N ALA A 286 -6.85 1.03 23.78
CA ALA A 286 -5.84 1.33 24.79
C ALA A 286 -6.35 2.33 25.85
N ILE A 287 -7.10 3.35 25.42
CA ILE A 287 -7.75 4.30 26.34
C ILE A 287 -8.76 3.57 27.24
N PHE A 288 -9.58 2.69 26.69
CA PHE A 288 -10.52 1.89 27.49
C PHE A 288 -9.81 0.98 28.49
N ASN A 289 -8.69 0.39 28.08
CA ASN A 289 -7.85 -0.40 28.98
C ASN A 289 -7.33 0.49 30.14
N TYR A 290 -6.79 1.66 29.83
CA TYR A 290 -6.30 2.61 30.84
C TYR A 290 -7.41 3.07 31.79
N ILE A 291 -8.58 3.46 31.28
CA ILE A 291 -9.74 3.85 32.10
C ILE A 291 -10.16 2.71 33.01
N ASN A 292 -10.24 1.49 32.45
CA ASN A 292 -10.69 0.28 33.16
C ASN A 292 -9.79 -0.03 34.35
N LEU A 293 -8.46 0.00 34.14
CA LEU A 293 -7.48 -0.24 35.20
C LEU A 293 -7.47 0.90 36.23
N THR A 294 -7.55 2.15 35.81
CA THR A 294 -7.63 3.29 36.72
C THR A 294 -8.89 3.25 37.58
N VAL A 295 -10.05 2.87 37.00
CA VAL A 295 -11.30 2.65 37.75
C VAL A 295 -11.16 1.48 38.72
N ALA A 296 -10.54 0.39 38.33
CA ALA A 296 -10.26 -0.74 39.23
C ALA A 296 -9.43 -0.32 40.46
N GLN A 297 -8.39 0.48 40.23
CA GLN A 297 -7.48 0.97 41.28
C GLN A 297 -8.07 2.08 42.15
N THR A 298 -9.20 2.69 41.75
CA THR A 298 -9.83 3.80 42.47
C THR A 298 -10.15 3.44 43.94
N GLY A 299 -10.45 2.18 44.25
CA GLY A 299 -10.67 1.70 45.60
C GLY A 299 -9.46 1.87 46.53
N LYS A 300 -8.25 1.56 45.99
CA LYS A 300 -6.99 1.72 46.74
C LYS A 300 -6.68 3.21 47.05
N ARG A 301 -7.17 4.14 46.20
CA ARG A 301 -7.00 5.60 46.35
C ARG A 301 -8.15 6.27 47.09
N ALA A 302 -9.27 5.57 47.29
CA ALA A 302 -10.47 6.14 47.89
C ALA A 302 -10.21 6.66 49.30
N LYS A 303 -9.42 5.95 50.13
CA LYS A 303 -9.05 6.38 51.49
C LYS A 303 -8.28 7.71 51.49
N GLU A 304 -7.28 7.87 50.59
CA GLU A 304 -6.52 9.11 50.43
C GLU A 304 -7.42 10.28 50.06
N MET A 305 -8.32 10.07 49.08
CA MET A 305 -9.21 11.12 48.60
C MET A 305 -10.29 11.48 49.65
N ALA A 306 -10.80 10.48 50.38
CA ALA A 306 -11.74 10.73 51.48
C ALA A 306 -11.09 11.56 52.61
N THR A 307 -9.86 11.27 53.00
CA THR A 307 -9.11 12.04 54.01
C THR A 307 -8.91 13.47 53.56
N ARG A 308 -8.57 13.70 52.29
CA ARG A 308 -8.42 15.06 51.72
C ARG A 308 -9.73 15.84 51.73
N ARG A 309 -10.86 15.19 51.38
CA ARG A 309 -12.19 15.81 51.46
C ARG A 309 -12.58 16.16 52.88
N LEU A 310 -12.25 15.30 53.86
CA LEU A 310 -12.47 15.62 55.29
C LEU A 310 -11.64 16.80 55.74
N LEU A 311 -10.44 17.02 55.13
CA LEU A 311 -9.59 18.18 55.36
C LEU A 311 -10.00 19.42 54.57
N GLY A 312 -11.16 19.40 53.85
CA GLY A 312 -11.74 20.55 53.16
C GLY A 312 -11.43 20.69 51.68
N GLU A 313 -10.78 19.70 51.05
CA GLU A 313 -10.51 19.75 49.59
C GLU A 313 -11.81 19.63 48.78
N SER A 314 -12.03 20.55 47.83
CA SER A 314 -13.24 20.58 47.01
C SER A 314 -13.27 19.46 45.98
N SER A 315 -14.47 19.02 45.54
CA SER A 315 -14.62 18.02 44.50
C SER A 315 -13.98 18.44 43.16
N ARG A 316 -14.00 19.77 42.87
CA ARG A 316 -13.36 20.33 41.66
C ARG A 316 -11.83 20.15 41.68
N ASN A 317 -11.20 20.38 42.84
CA ASN A 317 -9.75 20.20 43.01
C ASN A 317 -9.34 18.74 42.83
N ILE A 318 -10.16 17.80 43.33
CA ILE A 318 -9.94 16.37 43.15
C ILE A 318 -10.00 15.99 41.65
N VAL A 319 -11.01 16.47 40.93
CA VAL A 319 -11.15 16.25 39.49
C VAL A 319 -9.96 16.85 38.73
N ALA A 320 -9.60 18.10 39.00
CA ALA A 320 -8.44 18.77 38.39
C ALA A 320 -7.14 17.99 38.64
N ARG A 321 -6.96 17.45 39.85
CA ARG A 321 -5.82 16.62 40.21
C ARG A 321 -5.77 15.33 39.39
N TYR A 322 -6.89 14.60 39.25
CA TYR A 322 -6.97 13.41 38.42
C TYR A 322 -6.62 13.72 36.96
N ILE A 323 -7.10 14.82 36.40
CA ILE A 323 -6.77 15.27 35.05
C ILE A 323 -5.29 15.59 34.91
N THR A 324 -4.70 16.31 35.87
CA THR A 324 -3.27 16.65 35.87
C THR A 324 -2.37 15.41 35.99
N GLU A 325 -2.74 14.46 36.87
CA GLU A 325 -2.00 13.19 37.02
C GLU A 325 -2.12 12.34 35.75
N SER A 326 -3.30 12.25 35.13
CA SER A 326 -3.53 11.57 33.86
C SER A 326 -2.75 12.23 32.72
N PHE A 327 -2.73 13.57 32.65
CA PHE A 327 -1.97 14.31 31.66
C PHE A 327 -0.46 14.01 31.77
N ALA A 328 0.08 14.05 32.98
CA ALA A 328 1.49 13.75 33.19
C ALA A 328 1.83 12.28 32.85
N PHE A 329 0.93 11.33 33.15
CA PHE A 329 1.09 9.92 32.81
C PHE A 329 1.01 9.70 31.29
N THR A 330 0.00 10.25 30.65
CA THR A 330 -0.20 10.16 29.19
C THR A 330 0.96 10.79 28.42
N THR A 331 1.48 11.93 28.91
CA THR A 331 2.69 12.57 28.33
C THR A 331 3.91 11.67 28.46
N GLY A 332 4.10 11.00 29.59
CA GLY A 332 5.17 10.00 29.75
C GLY A 332 5.02 8.85 28.76
N CYS A 333 3.81 8.31 28.61
CA CYS A 333 3.51 7.28 27.61
C CYS A 333 3.71 7.77 26.16
N PHE A 334 3.39 9.03 25.86
CA PHE A 334 3.60 9.64 24.57
C PHE A 334 5.09 9.74 24.20
N ILE A 335 5.93 10.13 25.14
CA ILE A 335 7.40 10.20 24.95
C ILE A 335 7.94 8.79 24.61
N VAL A 336 7.50 7.77 25.37
CA VAL A 336 7.86 6.37 25.06
C VAL A 336 7.29 5.94 23.71
N GLY A 337 6.07 6.37 23.37
CA GLY A 337 5.46 6.15 22.07
C GLY A 337 6.25 6.78 20.91
N CYS A 338 6.74 8.02 21.07
CA CYS A 338 7.63 8.65 20.09
C CYS A 338 8.93 7.86 19.87
N LEU A 339 9.52 7.36 20.96
CA LEU A 339 10.71 6.51 20.86
C LEU A 339 10.42 5.20 20.12
N LEU A 340 9.29 4.54 20.42
CA LEU A 340 8.86 3.33 19.73
C LEU A 340 8.59 3.62 18.25
N ALA A 341 7.91 4.72 17.93
CA ALA A 341 7.66 5.15 16.56
C ALA A 341 8.98 5.34 15.78
N TYR A 342 9.95 6.02 16.39
CA TYR A 342 11.27 6.21 15.78
C TYR A 342 12.01 4.87 15.53
N LEU A 343 12.00 3.96 16.49
CA LEU A 343 12.63 2.65 16.36
C LEU A 343 11.94 1.75 15.33
N CYS A 344 10.62 1.83 15.21
CA CYS A 344 9.83 1.03 14.26
C CYS A 344 9.77 1.63 12.86
N LYS A 345 10.09 2.93 12.68
CA LYS A 345 10.04 3.62 11.38
C LYS A 345 10.69 2.82 10.24
N PRO A 346 11.95 2.30 10.34
CA PRO A 346 12.58 1.61 9.21
C PRO A 346 11.82 0.35 8.74
N VAL A 347 11.11 -0.31 9.66
CA VAL A 347 10.27 -1.47 9.33
C VAL A 347 9.02 -1.02 8.60
N PHE A 348 8.39 0.06 9.06
CA PHE A 348 7.19 0.62 8.44
C PHE A 348 7.48 1.23 7.07
N ASP A 349 8.60 1.95 6.90
CA ASP A 349 9.03 2.48 5.60
C ASP A 349 9.19 1.35 4.57
N ARG A 350 9.79 0.23 4.99
CA ARG A 350 9.96 -0.94 4.11
C ARG A 350 8.63 -1.59 3.75
N ILE A 351 7.72 -1.75 4.73
CA ILE A 351 6.42 -2.38 4.51
C ILE A 351 5.52 -1.48 3.66
N LEU A 352 5.49 -0.17 3.92
CA LEU A 352 4.66 0.79 3.20
C LEU A 352 5.31 1.27 1.89
N SER A 353 6.58 0.90 1.64
CA SER A 353 7.36 1.35 0.48
C SER A 353 7.38 2.88 0.35
N THR A 354 7.43 3.58 1.48
CA THR A 354 7.46 5.04 1.55
C THR A 354 8.37 5.50 2.68
N ASP A 355 8.96 6.67 2.56
CA ASP A 355 9.75 7.28 3.65
C ASP A 355 8.85 8.18 4.51
N ILE A 356 8.45 7.68 5.68
CA ILE A 356 7.54 8.38 6.58
C ILE A 356 8.25 9.59 7.20
N VAL A 357 7.69 10.78 6.99
CA VAL A 357 8.23 12.02 7.57
C VAL A 357 7.79 12.16 9.03
N LEU A 358 8.70 11.85 9.97
CA LEU A 358 8.43 11.99 11.41
C LEU A 358 8.71 13.41 11.96
N THR A 359 9.40 14.28 11.21
CA THR A 359 9.66 15.65 11.64
C THR A 359 8.36 16.45 11.76
N PRO A 360 7.96 16.91 12.96
CA PRO A 360 6.71 17.61 13.13
C PRO A 360 6.85 19.08 12.71
N ASP A 361 5.90 19.60 11.98
CA ASP A 361 5.66 21.03 11.85
C ASP A 361 4.84 21.58 13.05
N LEU A 362 4.72 22.89 13.13
CA LEU A 362 3.97 23.53 14.22
C LEU A 362 2.52 23.02 14.31
N THR A 363 1.88 22.80 13.17
CA THR A 363 0.51 22.30 13.09
C THR A 363 0.39 20.90 13.71
N THR A 364 1.32 20.00 13.36
CA THR A 364 1.37 18.65 13.94
C THR A 364 1.61 18.67 15.44
N VAL A 365 2.49 19.54 15.93
CA VAL A 365 2.71 19.71 17.37
C VAL A 365 1.43 20.17 18.09
N LEU A 366 0.72 21.13 17.52
CA LEU A 366 -0.55 21.61 18.09
C LEU A 366 -1.60 20.50 18.15
N TRP A 367 -1.76 19.71 17.08
CA TRP A 367 -2.65 18.55 17.06
C TRP A 367 -2.24 17.47 18.07
N ALA A 368 -0.95 17.20 18.23
CA ALA A 368 -0.44 16.24 19.21
C ALA A 368 -0.75 16.70 20.65
N VAL A 369 -0.53 17.99 20.96
CA VAL A 369 -0.87 18.56 22.26
C VAL A 369 -2.38 18.49 22.53
N LEU A 370 -3.19 18.84 21.54
CA LEU A 370 -4.65 18.75 21.65
C LEU A 370 -5.09 17.30 21.91
N ALA A 371 -4.54 16.33 21.16
CA ALA A 371 -4.81 14.91 21.35
C ALA A 371 -4.42 14.43 22.76
N LEU A 372 -3.24 14.84 23.27
CA LEU A 372 -2.82 14.52 24.63
C LEU A 372 -3.79 15.07 25.68
N VAL A 373 -4.25 16.31 25.52
CA VAL A 373 -5.23 16.92 26.42
C VAL A 373 -6.55 16.14 26.37
N VAL A 374 -7.05 15.84 25.17
CA VAL A 374 -8.31 15.10 24.99
C VAL A 374 -8.21 13.69 25.60
N ILE A 375 -7.15 12.95 25.31
CA ILE A 375 -6.92 11.60 25.86
C ILE A 375 -6.86 11.66 27.39
N SER A 376 -6.15 12.65 27.94
CA SER A 376 -5.98 12.80 29.39
C SER A 376 -7.30 13.14 30.09
N VAL A 377 -8.09 14.03 29.50
CA VAL A 377 -9.41 14.41 30.03
C VAL A 377 -10.38 13.24 29.96
N VAL A 378 -10.49 12.59 28.81
CA VAL A 378 -11.40 11.43 28.61
C VAL A 378 -11.03 10.31 29.58
N SER A 379 -9.75 10.00 29.73
CA SER A 379 -9.26 8.92 30.58
C SER A 379 -9.46 9.22 32.09
N ALA A 380 -9.30 10.47 32.49
CA ALA A 380 -9.42 10.87 33.89
C ALA A 380 -10.87 11.15 34.35
N LEU A 381 -11.76 11.55 33.42
CA LEU A 381 -13.08 12.10 33.76
C LEU A 381 -13.94 11.07 34.51
N LEU A 382 -14.01 9.82 34.02
CA LEU A 382 -14.82 8.80 34.67
C LEU A 382 -14.29 8.40 36.05
N PRO A 383 -13.01 8.07 36.28
CA PRO A 383 -12.46 7.83 37.60
C PRO A 383 -12.65 9.02 38.55
N ALA A 384 -12.41 10.23 38.06
CA ALA A 384 -12.57 11.45 38.86
C ALA A 384 -14.02 11.70 39.30
N MET A 385 -14.99 11.51 38.38
CA MET A 385 -16.42 11.62 38.73
C MET A 385 -16.85 10.55 39.74
N LEU A 386 -16.37 9.35 39.62
CA LEU A 386 -16.67 8.28 40.57
C LEU A 386 -16.16 8.63 41.97
N VAL A 387 -14.92 9.10 42.09
CA VAL A 387 -14.31 9.49 43.38
C VAL A 387 -14.92 10.71 43.97
N SER A 388 -15.27 11.72 43.17
CA SER A 388 -15.85 12.97 43.64
C SER A 388 -17.26 12.82 44.25
N ARG A 389 -17.98 11.77 43.88
CA ARG A 389 -19.36 11.48 44.41
C ARG A 389 -19.36 10.65 45.68
N PHE A 390 -18.21 10.23 46.22
CA PHE A 390 -18.17 9.44 47.46
C PHE A 390 -18.47 10.28 48.68
N LYS A 391 -19.21 9.64 49.63
CA LYS A 391 -19.34 10.17 50.98
C LYS A 391 -18.07 9.82 51.76
N PRO A 392 -17.26 10.79 52.20
CA PRO A 392 -15.99 10.53 52.85
C PRO A 392 -16.08 9.64 54.08
N ILE A 393 -17.18 9.82 54.84
CA ILE A 393 -17.37 9.10 56.09
C ILE A 393 -17.58 7.60 55.91
N ASP A 394 -18.27 7.19 54.81
CA ASP A 394 -18.53 5.77 54.52
C ASP A 394 -17.22 5.04 54.11
N VAL A 395 -16.30 5.78 53.44
CA VAL A 395 -15.00 5.27 53.03
C VAL A 395 -14.07 5.05 54.24
N VAL A 396 -14.08 5.98 55.21
CA VAL A 396 -13.24 5.89 56.43
C VAL A 396 -13.76 4.83 57.38
N LYS A 397 -15.09 4.61 57.48
CA LYS A 397 -15.70 3.58 58.31
C LYS A 397 -15.56 2.15 57.72
N GLY A 398 -15.01 2.02 56.52
CA GLY A 398 -14.89 0.69 55.85
C GLY A 398 -16.20 0.11 55.32
N GLU A 399 -17.32 0.83 55.45
CA GLU A 399 -18.66 0.40 55.00
C GLU A 399 -18.88 0.58 53.50
N PHE A 400 -17.83 1.01 52.80
CA PHE A 400 -17.91 1.41 51.41
C PHE A 400 -17.96 0.20 50.46
N ARG A 401 -19.16 -0.14 49.99
CA ARG A 401 -19.39 -1.17 48.96
C ARG A 401 -19.75 -0.53 47.61
N PHE A 402 -18.86 -0.68 46.62
CA PHE A 402 -19.09 -0.20 45.26
C PHE A 402 -20.03 -1.13 44.48
N LYS A 403 -21.34 -1.01 44.59
CA LYS A 403 -22.28 -1.77 43.76
C LYS A 403 -22.19 -1.46 42.24
N ASN A 404 -21.87 -0.22 41.88
CA ASN A 404 -21.89 0.25 40.47
C ASN A 404 -20.54 0.18 39.73
N LYS A 405 -19.42 -0.08 40.42
CA LYS A 405 -18.08 -0.18 39.79
C LYS A 405 -17.98 -1.24 38.71
N MET A 406 -18.64 -2.35 38.91
CA MET A 406 -18.55 -3.51 38.04
C MET A 406 -19.25 -3.30 36.70
N ILE A 407 -20.18 -2.35 36.58
CA ILE A 407 -20.92 -2.12 35.32
C ILE A 407 -20.01 -1.44 34.29
N PHE A 408 -19.30 -0.38 34.67
CA PHE A 408 -18.39 0.34 33.77
C PHE A 408 -17.25 -0.54 33.27
N GLY A 409 -16.60 -1.30 34.19
CA GLY A 409 -15.54 -2.23 33.80
C GLY A 409 -16.04 -3.30 32.83
N LYS A 410 -17.25 -3.82 33.05
CA LYS A 410 -17.87 -4.79 32.11
C LYS A 410 -18.13 -4.18 30.74
N VAL A 411 -18.66 -2.96 30.67
CA VAL A 411 -18.91 -2.25 29.41
C VAL A 411 -17.61 -2.04 28.63
N PHE A 412 -16.55 -1.56 29.27
CA PHE A 412 -15.26 -1.34 28.59
C PHE A 412 -14.62 -2.65 28.13
N ILE A 413 -14.72 -3.73 28.90
CA ILE A 413 -14.27 -5.08 28.46
C ILE A 413 -15.04 -5.51 27.21
N VAL A 414 -16.37 -5.35 27.19
CA VAL A 414 -17.19 -5.70 26.02
C VAL A 414 -16.75 -4.88 24.81
N LEU A 415 -16.64 -3.56 24.93
CA LEU A 415 -16.23 -2.69 23.83
C LEU A 415 -14.83 -3.01 23.31
N GLN A 416 -13.88 -3.25 24.22
CA GLN A 416 -12.51 -3.64 23.84
C GLN A 416 -12.50 -4.99 23.13
N THR A 417 -13.30 -5.96 23.58
CA THR A 417 -13.41 -7.27 22.93
C THR A 417 -14.11 -7.15 21.56
N VAL A 418 -15.08 -6.23 21.40
CA VAL A 418 -15.70 -5.92 20.11
C VAL A 418 -14.63 -5.47 19.11
N PHE A 419 -13.81 -4.51 19.48
CA PHE A 419 -12.73 -4.01 18.61
C PHE A 419 -11.73 -5.11 18.25
N SER A 420 -11.30 -5.91 19.24
CA SER A 420 -10.40 -7.04 18.98
C SER A 420 -11.03 -8.06 18.03
N ALA A 421 -12.30 -8.39 18.20
CA ALA A 421 -13.00 -9.36 17.35
C ALA A 421 -13.12 -8.85 15.89
N ILE A 422 -13.40 -7.56 15.70
CA ILE A 422 -13.42 -6.92 14.36
C ILE A 422 -12.05 -7.03 13.71
N LEU A 423 -10.98 -6.66 14.41
CA LEU A 423 -9.61 -6.71 13.87
C LEU A 423 -9.16 -8.13 13.55
N ILE A 424 -9.52 -9.12 14.41
CA ILE A 424 -9.24 -10.54 14.14
C ILE A 424 -9.98 -10.98 12.87
N THR A 425 -11.25 -10.61 12.72
CA THR A 425 -12.03 -10.94 11.53
C THR A 425 -11.40 -10.35 10.28
N MET A 426 -11.05 -9.07 10.32
CA MET A 426 -10.41 -8.38 9.18
C MET A 426 -9.08 -9.03 8.79
N ALA A 427 -8.22 -9.35 9.76
CA ALA A 427 -6.95 -10.01 9.49
C ALA A 427 -7.12 -11.40 8.86
N ILE A 428 -8.11 -12.19 9.32
CA ILE A 428 -8.42 -13.50 8.72
C ILE A 428 -8.89 -13.34 7.28
N VAL A 429 -9.81 -12.39 7.03
CA VAL A 429 -10.36 -12.14 5.68
C VAL A 429 -9.29 -11.63 4.73
N MET A 430 -8.47 -10.68 5.15
CA MET A 430 -7.36 -10.16 4.34
C MET A 430 -6.35 -11.26 4.00
N THR A 431 -6.02 -12.11 4.98
CA THR A 431 -5.12 -13.26 4.77
C THR A 431 -5.74 -14.25 3.76
N ALA A 432 -7.03 -14.55 3.89
CA ALA A 432 -7.72 -15.42 2.95
C ALA A 432 -7.79 -14.85 1.54
N GLN A 433 -8.08 -13.55 1.39
CA GLN A 433 -8.13 -12.86 0.10
C GLN A 433 -6.75 -12.83 -0.58
N VAL A 434 -5.70 -12.44 0.14
CA VAL A 434 -4.33 -12.43 -0.40
C VAL A 434 -3.88 -13.85 -0.80
N SER A 435 -4.14 -14.84 0.07
CA SER A 435 -3.83 -16.24 -0.23
C SER A 435 -4.59 -16.73 -1.47
N TYR A 436 -5.85 -16.33 -1.63
CA TYR A 436 -6.64 -16.64 -2.80
C TYR A 436 -6.03 -16.04 -4.08
N LEU A 437 -5.67 -14.75 -4.05
CA LEU A 437 -5.08 -14.06 -5.20
C LEU A 437 -3.73 -14.65 -5.61
N VAL A 438 -2.87 -14.98 -4.63
CA VAL A 438 -1.56 -15.61 -4.87
C VAL A 438 -1.69 -17.00 -5.49
N ASN A 439 -2.70 -17.78 -5.07
CA ASN A 439 -2.90 -19.16 -5.52
C ASN A 439 -3.89 -19.29 -6.71
N LEU A 440 -4.32 -18.18 -7.30
CA LEU A 440 -5.18 -18.23 -8.48
C LEU A 440 -4.47 -18.90 -9.66
N PRO A 441 -5.10 -19.89 -10.29
CA PRO A 441 -4.52 -20.52 -11.48
C PRO A 441 -4.40 -19.50 -12.60
N VAL A 442 -3.21 -19.39 -13.16
CA VAL A 442 -2.93 -18.48 -14.28
C VAL A 442 -3.17 -19.13 -15.64
N GLY A 443 -3.31 -20.47 -15.71
CA GLY A 443 -3.55 -21.21 -16.92
C GLY A 443 -2.30 -21.52 -17.74
N TYR A 444 -1.10 -21.21 -17.23
CA TYR A 444 0.20 -21.56 -17.81
C TYR A 444 1.22 -21.86 -16.72
N GLU A 445 2.32 -22.52 -17.10
CA GLU A 445 3.40 -22.83 -16.14
C GLU A 445 4.22 -21.59 -15.81
N THR A 446 4.39 -21.33 -14.51
CA THR A 446 5.21 -20.22 -14.00
C THR A 446 6.41 -20.70 -13.21
N LYS A 447 6.30 -21.92 -12.66
CA LYS A 447 7.34 -22.49 -11.81
C LYS A 447 8.57 -22.86 -12.64
N ASP A 448 9.74 -22.45 -12.13
CA ASP A 448 11.03 -22.69 -12.79
C ASP A 448 11.10 -22.12 -14.22
N VAL A 449 10.41 -21.01 -14.45
CA VAL A 449 10.49 -20.21 -15.68
C VAL A 449 11.06 -18.83 -15.35
N ILE A 450 12.21 -18.49 -15.97
CA ILE A 450 12.79 -17.15 -15.88
C ILE A 450 12.37 -16.36 -17.12
N GLN A 451 11.93 -15.12 -16.92
CA GLN A 451 11.86 -14.12 -17.97
C GLN A 451 13.02 -13.15 -17.83
N VAL A 452 13.71 -12.90 -18.96
CA VAL A 452 14.74 -11.87 -19.10
C VAL A 452 14.22 -10.80 -20.03
N ASN A 453 14.22 -9.54 -19.59
CA ASN A 453 13.94 -8.39 -20.44
C ASN A 453 15.24 -8.00 -21.17
N SER A 454 15.31 -8.30 -22.45
CA SER A 454 16.53 -8.21 -23.26
C SER A 454 16.53 -7.04 -24.24
N ARG A 455 15.62 -6.05 -24.04
CA ARG A 455 15.50 -4.87 -24.91
C ARG A 455 16.79 -4.06 -25.00
N ASP A 456 17.56 -4.03 -23.91
CA ASP A 456 18.80 -3.23 -23.78
C ASP A 456 19.91 -3.66 -24.74
N VAL A 457 19.89 -4.91 -25.23
CA VAL A 457 20.87 -5.39 -26.23
C VAL A 457 20.38 -5.28 -27.67
N GLY A 458 19.31 -4.54 -27.88
CA GLY A 458 18.69 -4.31 -29.17
C GLY A 458 17.47 -5.18 -29.42
N TYR A 459 16.47 -4.59 -30.03
CA TYR A 459 15.18 -5.22 -30.29
C TYR A 459 15.13 -6.08 -31.53
N ARG A 460 16.17 -6.04 -32.37
CA ARG A 460 16.23 -6.87 -33.60
C ARG A 460 16.51 -8.32 -33.28
N ARG A 461 15.95 -9.20 -34.06
CA ARG A 461 16.02 -10.65 -33.86
C ARG A 461 17.45 -11.20 -33.81
N GLY A 462 18.39 -10.71 -34.62
CA GLY A 462 19.77 -11.20 -34.65
C GLY A 462 20.46 -11.20 -33.26
N PRO A 463 20.60 -10.07 -32.60
CA PRO A 463 21.13 -10.01 -31.23
C PRO A 463 20.35 -10.88 -30.24
N GLN A 464 19.03 -10.93 -30.36
CA GLN A 464 18.17 -11.73 -29.48
C GLN A 464 18.39 -13.23 -29.63
N GLU A 465 18.56 -13.72 -30.86
CA GLU A 465 18.92 -15.14 -31.15
C GLU A 465 20.32 -15.49 -30.66
N ALA A 466 21.26 -14.55 -30.76
CA ALA A 466 22.61 -14.75 -30.25
C ALA A 466 22.60 -14.90 -28.72
N LEU A 467 21.84 -14.03 -28.01
CA LEU A 467 21.64 -14.13 -26.56
C LEU A 467 20.96 -15.45 -26.20
N ARG A 468 19.85 -15.80 -26.89
CA ARG A 468 19.13 -17.07 -26.69
C ARG A 468 20.07 -18.29 -26.78
N THR A 469 20.92 -18.30 -27.77
CA THR A 469 21.89 -19.41 -27.99
C THR A 469 22.85 -19.55 -26.82
N ARG A 470 23.36 -18.43 -26.27
CA ARG A 470 24.24 -18.44 -25.09
C ARG A 470 23.49 -18.87 -23.81
N LEU A 471 22.29 -18.39 -23.63
CA LEU A 471 21.47 -18.78 -22.48
C LEU A 471 21.11 -20.26 -22.51
N LYS A 472 20.80 -20.81 -23.71
CA LYS A 472 20.49 -22.22 -23.90
C LYS A 472 21.72 -23.13 -23.69
N ALA A 473 22.92 -22.61 -23.79
CA ALA A 473 24.16 -23.35 -23.53
C ALA A 473 24.44 -23.54 -22.01
N LEU A 474 23.72 -22.87 -21.12
CA LEU A 474 23.86 -23.07 -19.69
C LEU A 474 23.29 -24.42 -19.24
N PRO A 475 24.01 -25.19 -18.38
CA PRO A 475 23.57 -26.51 -17.93
C PRO A 475 22.22 -26.47 -17.18
N GLN A 476 21.89 -25.34 -16.55
CA GLN A 476 20.65 -25.11 -15.79
C GLN A 476 19.47 -24.78 -16.71
N VAL A 477 19.70 -24.45 -17.99
CA VAL A 477 18.63 -24.05 -18.93
C VAL A 477 18.24 -25.24 -19.80
N VAL A 478 17.00 -25.68 -19.64
CA VAL A 478 16.44 -26.81 -20.44
C VAL A 478 16.05 -26.33 -21.84
N ASP A 479 15.40 -25.18 -21.92
CA ASP A 479 15.02 -24.57 -23.20
C ASP A 479 14.90 -23.05 -23.08
N ALA A 480 14.96 -22.33 -24.21
CA ALA A 480 14.91 -20.88 -24.30
C ALA A 480 14.05 -20.46 -25.50
N GLY A 481 13.02 -19.69 -25.23
CA GLY A 481 12.08 -19.11 -26.19
C GLY A 481 12.18 -17.60 -26.29
N LEU A 482 11.67 -17.05 -27.39
CA LEU A 482 11.63 -15.60 -27.66
C LEU A 482 10.22 -15.06 -27.56
N GLY A 483 10.11 -13.79 -27.14
CA GLY A 483 8.87 -13.07 -27.13
C GLY A 483 9.04 -11.56 -27.25
N ILE A 484 7.94 -10.89 -27.51
CA ILE A 484 7.83 -9.43 -27.42
C ILE A 484 7.16 -9.07 -26.09
N THR A 485 6.08 -9.78 -25.77
CA THR A 485 5.36 -9.68 -24.50
C THR A 485 4.96 -11.09 -24.04
N SER A 486 4.85 -11.28 -22.74
CA SER A 486 4.40 -12.54 -22.15
C SER A 486 2.99 -12.42 -21.55
N PRO A 487 2.32 -13.51 -21.18
CA PRO A 487 1.03 -13.46 -20.53
C PRO A 487 1.00 -12.60 -19.25
N ILE A 488 2.12 -12.50 -18.54
CA ILE A 488 2.22 -11.72 -17.30
C ILE A 488 2.26 -10.20 -17.53
N SER A 489 2.58 -9.75 -18.75
CA SER A 489 2.75 -8.33 -19.09
C SER A 489 2.34 -8.06 -20.54
N CYS A 490 1.13 -8.47 -20.93
CA CYS A 490 0.63 -8.23 -22.27
C CYS A 490 -0.30 -7.02 -22.33
N GLY A 491 -0.16 -6.24 -23.40
CA GLY A 491 -1.04 -5.10 -23.69
C GLY A 491 -2.38 -5.53 -24.26
N ALA A 492 -3.32 -4.58 -24.30
CA ALA A 492 -4.59 -4.73 -24.99
C ALA A 492 -4.47 -4.18 -26.41
N ASN A 493 -4.98 -4.93 -27.37
CA ASN A 493 -5.08 -4.53 -28.78
C ASN A 493 -6.55 -4.34 -29.14
N GLY A 494 -6.86 -3.25 -29.84
CA GLY A 494 -8.22 -3.00 -30.35
C GLY A 494 -8.59 -4.03 -31.43
N LEU A 495 -9.80 -4.52 -31.36
CA LEU A 495 -10.45 -5.28 -32.43
C LEU A 495 -11.30 -4.31 -33.24
N HIS A 496 -11.11 -4.28 -34.53
CA HIS A 496 -11.80 -3.38 -35.46
C HIS A 496 -12.73 -4.15 -36.38
N ASP A 497 -13.85 -3.53 -36.75
CA ASP A 497 -14.74 -4.04 -37.79
C ASP A 497 -14.27 -3.62 -39.21
N GLU A 498 -15.06 -3.98 -40.22
CA GLU A 498 -14.78 -3.64 -41.63
C GLU A 498 -14.72 -2.11 -41.88
N ASN A 499 -15.34 -1.31 -41.02
CA ASN A 499 -15.33 0.14 -41.08
C ASN A 499 -14.24 0.78 -40.24
N ASN A 500 -13.30 -0.04 -39.69
CA ASN A 500 -12.23 0.36 -38.80
C ASN A 500 -12.72 0.93 -37.45
N GLN A 501 -13.93 0.55 -37.01
CA GLN A 501 -14.45 0.92 -35.69
C GLN A 501 -14.04 -0.12 -34.65
N ILE A 502 -13.65 0.33 -33.45
CA ILE A 502 -13.28 -0.58 -32.34
C ILE A 502 -14.54 -1.29 -31.84
N ILE A 503 -14.59 -2.62 -32.06
CA ILE A 503 -15.68 -3.50 -31.60
C ILE A 503 -15.34 -4.18 -30.26
N GLY A 504 -14.15 -3.95 -29.75
CA GLY A 504 -13.70 -4.48 -28.47
C GLY A 504 -12.19 -4.49 -28.32
N TRP A 505 -11.74 -5.03 -27.20
CA TRP A 505 -10.33 -5.16 -26.88
C TRP A 505 -9.96 -6.61 -26.64
N MET A 506 -8.74 -6.98 -26.98
CA MET A 506 -8.17 -8.31 -26.77
C MET A 506 -6.75 -8.17 -26.19
N ARG A 507 -6.49 -8.84 -25.08
CA ARG A 507 -5.12 -8.93 -24.55
C ARG A 507 -4.32 -9.92 -25.39
N MET A 508 -3.14 -9.52 -25.81
CA MET A 508 -2.34 -10.30 -26.74
C MET A 508 -0.89 -10.42 -26.26
N ALA A 509 -0.49 -11.62 -25.85
CA ALA A 509 0.92 -11.96 -25.72
C ALA A 509 1.51 -12.28 -27.09
N GLN A 510 2.81 -12.06 -27.27
CA GLN A 510 3.50 -12.30 -28.56
C GLN A 510 4.71 -13.18 -28.30
N LEU A 511 4.62 -14.44 -28.69
CA LEU A 511 5.54 -15.51 -28.31
C LEU A 511 5.88 -16.44 -29.48
N ASP A 512 7.09 -17.01 -29.47
CA ASP A 512 7.44 -18.10 -30.36
C ASP A 512 6.87 -19.46 -29.87
N THR A 513 6.94 -20.46 -30.71
CA THR A 513 6.43 -21.82 -30.40
C THR A 513 7.20 -22.49 -29.27
N THR A 514 8.48 -22.16 -29.08
CA THR A 514 9.29 -22.65 -27.95
C THR A 514 8.78 -22.09 -26.63
N SER A 515 8.46 -20.78 -26.58
CA SER A 515 7.87 -20.12 -25.43
C SER A 515 6.52 -20.74 -25.03
N LEU A 516 5.68 -21.14 -26.00
CA LEU A 516 4.44 -21.86 -25.71
C LEU A 516 4.72 -23.19 -25.00
N SER A 517 5.72 -23.94 -25.45
CA SER A 517 6.14 -25.21 -24.85
C SER A 517 6.67 -24.99 -23.42
N ILE A 518 7.47 -23.94 -23.17
CA ILE A 518 8.01 -23.57 -21.87
C ILE A 518 6.89 -23.24 -20.90
N LEU A 519 5.86 -22.51 -21.35
CA LEU A 519 4.70 -22.15 -20.58
C LEU A 519 3.66 -23.29 -20.45
N GLY A 520 3.91 -24.48 -21.04
CA GLY A 520 2.99 -25.61 -20.99
C GLY A 520 1.65 -25.37 -21.71
N ILE A 521 1.58 -24.37 -22.60
CA ILE A 521 0.36 -24.02 -23.33
C ILE A 521 0.20 -24.98 -24.51
N ARG A 522 -0.86 -25.79 -24.43
CA ARG A 522 -1.18 -26.79 -25.49
C ARG A 522 -2.20 -26.22 -26.46
N VAL A 523 -2.02 -26.51 -27.76
CA VAL A 523 -3.02 -26.20 -28.78
C VAL A 523 -4.12 -27.25 -28.71
N LEU A 524 -5.35 -26.86 -28.42
CA LEU A 524 -6.52 -27.72 -28.30
C LEU A 524 -7.12 -28.04 -29.67
N GLU A 525 -7.27 -27.00 -30.50
CA GLU A 525 -7.75 -27.09 -31.86
C GLU A 525 -6.72 -26.40 -32.78
N LYS A 526 -6.35 -27.04 -33.86
CA LYS A 526 -5.44 -26.46 -34.84
C LYS A 526 -6.18 -26.24 -36.16
N TYR A 527 -6.17 -25.01 -36.67
CA TYR A 527 -6.83 -24.64 -37.93
C TYR A 527 -5.83 -24.51 -39.07
N SER A 528 -4.62 -24.00 -38.77
CA SER A 528 -3.54 -23.86 -39.74
C SER A 528 -2.18 -24.02 -39.08
N GLU A 529 -1.08 -23.83 -39.82
CA GLU A 529 0.26 -23.83 -39.20
C GLU A 529 0.48 -22.67 -38.25
N LEU A 530 1.25 -22.93 -37.19
CA LEU A 530 1.62 -21.94 -36.18
C LEU A 530 2.76 -21.07 -36.73
N SER A 531 2.43 -20.04 -37.49
CA SER A 531 3.38 -19.15 -38.14
C SER A 531 2.99 -17.68 -37.87
N SER A 532 3.96 -16.79 -37.98
CA SER A 532 3.72 -15.32 -37.88
C SER A 532 2.95 -14.83 -39.13
N PRO A 533 2.03 -13.89 -38.98
CA PRO A 533 1.58 -13.20 -37.76
C PRO A 533 0.28 -13.75 -37.15
N LYS A 534 0.02 -15.04 -37.28
CA LYS A 534 -1.23 -15.70 -36.88
C LYS A 534 -1.44 -15.70 -35.36
N VAL A 535 -2.68 -15.86 -34.95
CA VAL A 535 -3.11 -15.72 -33.56
C VAL A 535 -3.75 -17.02 -33.07
N LEU A 536 -3.41 -17.40 -31.85
CA LEU A 536 -4.11 -18.41 -31.04
C LEU A 536 -5.10 -17.73 -30.13
N LEU A 537 -6.36 -18.14 -30.18
CA LEU A 537 -7.39 -17.64 -29.27
C LEU A 537 -7.55 -18.58 -28.06
N THR A 538 -7.90 -18.02 -26.91
CA THR A 538 -8.43 -18.84 -25.81
C THR A 538 -9.83 -19.38 -26.14
N GLU A 539 -10.28 -20.44 -25.43
CA GLU A 539 -11.62 -21.00 -25.60
C GLU A 539 -12.71 -19.95 -25.40
N THR A 540 -12.55 -19.11 -24.39
CA THR A 540 -13.48 -17.99 -24.11
C THR A 540 -13.42 -16.95 -25.23
N SER A 541 -12.24 -16.57 -25.72
CA SER A 541 -12.10 -15.63 -26.84
C SER A 541 -12.74 -16.16 -28.11
N LYS A 542 -12.51 -17.44 -28.44
CA LYS A 542 -13.16 -18.11 -29.59
C LYS A 542 -14.67 -18.01 -29.53
N ARG A 543 -15.24 -18.37 -28.36
CA ARG A 543 -16.72 -18.34 -28.15
C ARG A 543 -17.28 -16.93 -28.25
N THR A 544 -16.62 -15.95 -27.64
CA THR A 544 -17.06 -14.57 -27.61
C THR A 544 -16.98 -13.88 -28.97
N LEU A 545 -15.95 -14.21 -29.76
CA LEU A 545 -15.73 -13.65 -31.09
C LEU A 545 -16.44 -14.45 -32.19
N GLY A 546 -17.05 -15.61 -31.88
CA GLY A 546 -17.77 -16.43 -32.84
C GLY A 546 -16.88 -17.08 -33.91
N VAL A 547 -15.57 -17.24 -33.63
CA VAL A 547 -14.61 -17.82 -34.58
C VAL A 547 -14.84 -19.32 -34.75
N THR A 548 -14.83 -19.80 -36.00
CA THR A 548 -14.97 -21.21 -36.36
C THR A 548 -13.83 -21.66 -37.25
N ALA A 549 -13.64 -22.98 -37.41
CA ALA A 549 -12.64 -23.51 -38.32
C ALA A 549 -12.90 -23.19 -39.81
N GLU A 550 -14.16 -22.93 -40.18
CA GLU A 550 -14.56 -22.53 -41.53
C GLU A 550 -14.35 -21.02 -41.79
N HIS A 551 -14.43 -20.21 -40.72
CA HIS A 551 -14.16 -18.78 -40.74
C HIS A 551 -13.13 -18.44 -39.62
N PRO A 552 -11.83 -18.73 -39.84
CA PRO A 552 -10.79 -18.56 -38.81
C PRO A 552 -10.26 -17.12 -38.80
N TYR A 553 -11.13 -16.13 -38.75
CA TYR A 553 -10.79 -14.72 -38.71
C TYR A 553 -11.51 -14.02 -37.56
N ALA A 554 -10.85 -13.08 -36.95
CA ALA A 554 -11.42 -12.25 -35.90
C ALA A 554 -10.99 -10.82 -36.10
N GLY A 555 -11.91 -9.90 -36.01
CA GLY A 555 -11.84 -8.44 -36.11
C GLY A 555 -10.47 -7.85 -36.46
N GLY A 556 -10.42 -6.80 -37.23
CA GLY A 556 -9.18 -6.27 -37.79
C GLY A 556 -8.22 -5.67 -36.77
N SER A 557 -6.95 -5.56 -37.13
CA SER A 557 -6.04 -4.62 -36.48
C SER A 557 -6.01 -3.32 -37.28
N TYR A 558 -5.84 -2.20 -36.60
CA TYR A 558 -5.78 -0.85 -37.19
C TYR A 558 -4.84 -0.72 -38.41
N THR A 559 -3.81 -1.56 -38.48
CA THR A 559 -2.77 -1.47 -39.53
C THR A 559 -2.73 -2.68 -40.48
N ASN A 560 -3.31 -3.82 -40.14
CA ASN A 560 -3.03 -5.10 -40.82
C ASN A 560 -4.27 -5.92 -41.24
N GLY A 561 -5.49 -5.38 -41.16
CA GLY A 561 -6.71 -6.14 -41.46
C GLY A 561 -7.05 -7.16 -40.38
N GLU A 562 -7.89 -8.16 -40.73
CA GLU A 562 -8.34 -9.20 -39.80
C GLU A 562 -7.21 -10.07 -39.25
N TYR A 563 -7.34 -10.49 -37.98
CA TYR A 563 -6.45 -11.48 -37.40
C TYR A 563 -6.78 -12.88 -37.92
N GLU A 564 -5.80 -13.53 -38.58
CA GLU A 564 -5.90 -14.94 -38.97
C GLU A 564 -5.69 -15.82 -37.74
N ILE A 565 -6.67 -16.65 -37.42
CA ILE A 565 -6.63 -17.54 -36.24
C ILE A 565 -6.10 -18.90 -36.68
N CYS A 566 -4.98 -19.31 -36.09
CA CYS A 566 -4.34 -20.60 -36.39
C CYS A 566 -4.78 -21.76 -35.47
N GLY A 567 -5.48 -21.43 -34.37
CA GLY A 567 -5.97 -22.47 -33.48
C GLY A 567 -6.49 -21.93 -32.15
N VAL A 568 -6.83 -22.84 -31.26
CA VAL A 568 -7.43 -22.56 -29.93
C VAL A 568 -6.56 -23.17 -28.84
N ILE A 569 -6.41 -22.43 -27.74
CA ILE A 569 -5.66 -22.79 -26.54
C ILE A 569 -6.55 -22.70 -25.30
N PRO A 570 -6.18 -23.36 -24.19
CA PRO A 570 -6.89 -23.20 -22.92
C PRO A 570 -6.95 -21.74 -22.48
N ASP A 571 -7.96 -21.41 -21.70
CA ASP A 571 -8.05 -20.10 -21.09
C ASP A 571 -6.85 -19.86 -20.16
N PHE A 572 -6.27 -18.69 -20.27
CA PHE A 572 -5.22 -18.23 -19.39
C PHE A 572 -5.52 -16.83 -18.88
N ARG A 573 -4.96 -16.49 -17.72
CA ARG A 573 -5.07 -15.16 -17.15
C ARG A 573 -3.95 -14.28 -17.67
N ALA A 574 -4.32 -13.18 -18.26
CA ALA A 574 -3.38 -12.15 -18.67
C ALA A 574 -3.21 -11.13 -17.53
N ASN A 575 -1.96 -10.71 -17.32
CA ASN A 575 -1.56 -9.77 -16.27
C ASN A 575 -1.84 -10.26 -14.82
N ASN A 576 -1.69 -9.38 -13.83
CA ASN A 576 -1.86 -9.76 -12.44
C ASN A 576 -3.34 -9.78 -11.98
N ALA A 577 -3.56 -10.38 -10.80
CA ALA A 577 -4.87 -10.59 -10.21
C ALA A 577 -5.61 -9.32 -9.75
N LEU A 578 -4.94 -8.16 -9.75
CA LEU A 578 -5.50 -6.88 -9.33
C LEU A 578 -6.15 -6.12 -10.50
N PHE A 579 -5.76 -6.44 -11.74
CA PHE A 579 -6.37 -5.79 -12.90
C PHE A 579 -7.80 -6.29 -13.13
N GLU A 580 -8.62 -5.38 -13.58
CA GLU A 580 -9.96 -5.70 -14.05
C GLU A 580 -9.86 -6.71 -15.20
N PRO A 581 -10.55 -7.87 -15.12
CA PRO A 581 -10.69 -8.71 -16.28
C PRO A 581 -11.36 -7.90 -17.38
N MET A 582 -10.81 -7.89 -18.58
CA MET A 582 -11.52 -7.28 -19.71
C MET A 582 -12.88 -7.97 -19.88
N GLU A 583 -13.85 -7.20 -20.28
CA GLU A 583 -15.20 -7.70 -20.57
C GLU A 583 -15.09 -8.94 -21.48
N ASN A 584 -15.56 -10.08 -20.98
CA ASN A 584 -15.43 -11.40 -21.61
C ASN A 584 -14.00 -11.99 -21.71
N GLU A 585 -13.02 -11.53 -20.90
CA GLU A 585 -11.66 -12.08 -20.80
C GLU A 585 -11.05 -12.53 -22.16
N ARG A 586 -11.10 -11.67 -23.16
CA ARG A 586 -10.56 -11.96 -24.49
C ARG A 586 -9.04 -11.94 -24.44
N ASN A 587 -8.44 -13.14 -24.32
CA ASN A 587 -7.00 -13.32 -24.32
C ASN A 587 -6.56 -14.09 -25.55
N SER A 588 -5.36 -13.81 -26.02
CA SER A 588 -4.78 -14.42 -27.22
C SER A 588 -3.27 -14.46 -27.16
N ILE A 589 -2.68 -15.27 -28.04
CA ILE A 589 -1.24 -15.30 -28.27
C ILE A 589 -0.98 -15.16 -29.76
N ARG A 590 -0.24 -14.13 -30.15
CA ARG A 590 0.25 -13.97 -31.48
C ARG A 590 1.55 -14.75 -31.63
N ILE A 591 1.65 -15.56 -32.68
CA ILE A 591 2.86 -16.29 -32.98
C ILE A 591 3.87 -15.35 -33.62
N ILE A 592 5.10 -15.37 -33.11
CA ILE A 592 6.27 -14.77 -33.73
C ILE A 592 7.21 -15.91 -34.21
N ASP A 593 7.71 -15.83 -35.43
CA ASP A 593 8.65 -16.78 -36.01
C ASP A 593 9.85 -16.04 -36.60
N GLU A 594 10.67 -16.72 -37.37
CA GLU A 594 11.87 -16.16 -38.01
C GLU A 594 11.60 -14.99 -38.97
N ASN A 595 10.35 -14.84 -39.43
CA ASN A 595 9.94 -13.72 -40.27
C ASN A 595 9.60 -12.45 -39.47
N TYR A 596 9.61 -12.50 -38.13
CA TYR A 596 9.34 -11.36 -37.27
C TYR A 596 10.65 -10.76 -36.77
N ASP A 597 10.90 -9.51 -37.13
CA ASP A 597 12.20 -8.84 -36.90
C ASP A 597 12.50 -8.44 -35.46
N TYR A 598 11.52 -8.54 -34.55
CA TYR A 598 11.63 -8.00 -33.20
C TYR A 598 11.43 -9.08 -32.13
N ALA A 599 12.19 -8.95 -31.03
CA ALA A 599 11.99 -9.66 -29.80
C ALA A 599 12.55 -8.80 -28.66
N PHE A 600 11.91 -8.86 -27.46
CA PHE A 600 12.30 -8.05 -26.31
C PHE A 600 12.50 -8.88 -25.05
N ILE A 601 11.97 -10.11 -25.02
CA ILE A 601 12.05 -10.99 -23.87
C ILE A 601 12.59 -12.38 -24.25
N GLN A 602 13.27 -12.99 -23.29
CA GLN A 602 13.65 -14.40 -23.32
C GLN A 602 12.86 -15.14 -22.24
N LEU A 603 12.23 -16.26 -22.58
CA LEU A 603 11.63 -17.17 -21.60
C LEU A 603 12.49 -18.41 -21.48
N LEU A 604 12.95 -18.75 -20.28
CA LEU A 604 13.88 -19.83 -20.00
C LEU A 604 13.22 -20.86 -19.09
N LYS A 605 13.17 -22.13 -19.50
CA LYS A 605 12.84 -23.23 -18.59
C LYS A 605 14.10 -23.67 -17.86
N ILE A 606 14.03 -23.67 -16.53
CA ILE A 606 15.18 -23.91 -15.66
C ILE A 606 15.05 -25.27 -14.99
N THR A 607 16.20 -25.87 -14.67
CA THR A 607 16.33 -27.07 -13.84
C THR A 607 17.43 -26.86 -12.79
N GLY A 608 17.35 -27.60 -11.67
CA GLY A 608 18.33 -27.52 -10.58
C GLY A 608 18.05 -26.41 -9.57
N ASP A 609 19.12 -25.88 -8.98
CA ASP A 609 18.99 -24.82 -7.97
C ASP A 609 18.64 -23.47 -8.60
N ARG A 610 17.58 -22.84 -8.09
CA ARG A 610 17.04 -21.58 -8.63
C ARG A 610 18.02 -20.41 -8.48
N SER A 611 18.75 -20.33 -7.35
CA SER A 611 19.69 -19.24 -7.11
C SER A 611 20.89 -19.33 -8.02
N GLU A 612 21.45 -20.54 -8.22
CA GLU A 612 22.56 -20.79 -9.13
C GLU A 612 22.15 -20.50 -10.58
N ALA A 613 20.96 -20.95 -11.00
CA ALA A 613 20.43 -20.69 -12.34
C ALA A 613 20.25 -19.18 -12.60
N MET A 614 19.65 -18.45 -11.67
CA MET A 614 19.50 -16.99 -11.78
C MET A 614 20.84 -16.28 -11.88
N ALA A 615 21.81 -16.65 -11.05
CA ALA A 615 23.16 -16.07 -11.07
C ALA A 615 23.87 -16.35 -12.42
N ALA A 616 23.77 -17.59 -12.93
CA ALA A 616 24.34 -17.96 -14.24
C ALA A 616 23.69 -17.18 -15.39
N VAL A 617 22.36 -17.06 -15.39
CA VAL A 617 21.61 -16.28 -16.40
C VAL A 617 22.04 -14.81 -16.36
N ARG A 618 22.09 -14.18 -15.18
CA ARG A 618 22.51 -12.78 -15.04
C ARG A 618 23.94 -12.54 -15.50
N ASN A 619 24.85 -13.47 -15.22
CA ASN A 619 26.24 -13.37 -15.67
C ASN A 619 26.33 -13.39 -17.20
N VAL A 620 25.66 -14.36 -17.87
CA VAL A 620 25.63 -14.43 -19.33
C VAL A 620 25.00 -13.17 -19.92
N CYS A 621 23.92 -12.68 -19.36
CA CYS A 621 23.27 -11.44 -19.81
C CYS A 621 24.23 -10.24 -19.71
N LYS A 622 24.92 -10.09 -18.57
CA LYS A 622 25.89 -9.02 -18.34
C LYS A 622 27.08 -9.07 -19.30
N GLU A 623 27.64 -10.26 -19.51
CA GLU A 623 28.74 -10.45 -20.47
C GLU A 623 28.29 -10.15 -21.91
N PHE A 624 27.13 -10.68 -22.29
CA PHE A 624 26.57 -10.43 -23.61
C PHE A 624 26.26 -8.95 -23.85
N ALA A 625 25.67 -8.26 -22.85
CA ALA A 625 25.40 -6.83 -22.92
C ALA A 625 26.69 -6.03 -23.16
N LYS A 626 27.76 -6.37 -22.40
CA LYS A 626 29.06 -5.71 -22.56
C LYS A 626 29.65 -5.90 -23.95
N GLU A 627 29.51 -7.08 -24.54
CA GLU A 627 29.99 -7.35 -25.90
C GLU A 627 29.15 -6.64 -26.97
N ALA A 628 27.83 -6.60 -26.80
CA ALA A 628 26.89 -6.03 -27.77
C ALA A 628 26.84 -4.50 -27.75
N THR A 629 26.92 -3.88 -26.57
CA THR A 629 26.74 -2.43 -26.38
C THR A 629 28.03 -1.72 -25.98
N GLY A 630 29.06 -2.44 -25.58
CA GLY A 630 30.28 -1.87 -24.97
C GLY A 630 30.14 -1.58 -23.48
N VAL A 631 28.95 -1.76 -22.90
CA VAL A 631 28.59 -1.41 -21.52
C VAL A 631 28.02 -2.64 -20.81
N PRO A 632 28.39 -2.92 -19.55
CA PRO A 632 27.85 -4.05 -18.80
C PRO A 632 26.43 -3.77 -18.27
N VAL A 633 25.46 -3.63 -19.18
CA VAL A 633 24.06 -3.36 -18.83
C VAL A 633 23.49 -4.52 -18.02
N GLU A 634 22.79 -4.21 -16.95
CA GLU A 634 22.09 -5.20 -16.14
C GLU A 634 20.65 -5.39 -16.67
N MET A 635 20.43 -6.48 -17.40
CA MET A 635 19.11 -6.86 -17.88
C MET A 635 18.24 -7.33 -16.70
N GLU A 636 17.00 -6.90 -16.67
CA GLU A 636 16.02 -7.36 -15.67
C GLU A 636 15.71 -8.85 -15.91
N ALA A 637 15.97 -9.69 -14.91
CA ALA A 637 15.65 -11.11 -14.93
C ALA A 637 14.94 -11.53 -13.64
N TYR A 638 13.81 -12.23 -13.79
CA TYR A 638 12.98 -12.68 -12.65
C TYR A 638 12.28 -14.00 -12.95
N TYR A 639 11.93 -14.73 -11.90
CA TYR A 639 11.04 -15.88 -12.01
C TYR A 639 9.59 -15.41 -12.17
N LEU A 640 8.82 -16.05 -13.06
CA LEU A 640 7.43 -15.67 -13.32
C LEU A 640 6.55 -15.82 -12.09
N ASP A 641 6.73 -16.89 -11.30
CA ASP A 641 5.98 -17.11 -10.05
C ASP A 641 6.30 -16.07 -8.99
N GLU A 642 7.55 -15.62 -8.87
CA GLU A 642 7.97 -14.56 -7.95
C GLU A 642 7.40 -13.21 -8.37
N LYS A 643 7.42 -12.91 -9.66
CA LYS A 643 6.87 -11.64 -10.20
C LYS A 643 5.38 -11.50 -9.94
N LEU A 644 4.60 -12.58 -10.12
CA LEU A 644 3.17 -12.60 -9.83
C LEU A 644 2.87 -12.30 -8.34
N VAL A 645 3.73 -12.79 -7.44
CA VAL A 645 3.63 -12.51 -6.00
C VAL A 645 4.09 -11.09 -5.68
N ASP A 646 5.13 -10.59 -6.34
CA ASP A 646 5.68 -9.24 -6.11
C ASP A 646 4.69 -8.16 -6.58
N ASP A 647 3.95 -8.42 -7.65
CA ASP A 647 2.87 -7.54 -8.11
C ASP A 647 1.74 -7.37 -7.07
N LEU A 648 1.58 -8.34 -6.15
CA LEU A 648 0.65 -8.27 -5.01
C LEU A 648 1.28 -7.66 -3.74
N LYS A 649 2.53 -7.18 -3.81
CA LYS A 649 3.31 -6.72 -2.64
C LYS A 649 2.61 -5.64 -1.84
N GLY A 650 2.00 -4.66 -2.48
CA GLY A 650 1.23 -3.60 -1.80
C GLY A 650 0.11 -4.16 -0.94
N THR A 651 -0.72 -5.04 -1.52
CA THR A 651 -1.83 -5.70 -0.82
C THR A 651 -1.34 -6.60 0.32
N LYS A 652 -0.25 -7.36 0.09
CA LYS A 652 0.39 -8.19 1.10
C LYS A 652 0.97 -7.37 2.26
N ASN A 653 1.59 -6.25 1.96
CA ASN A 653 2.13 -5.35 2.97
C ASN A 653 1.03 -4.73 3.85
N THR A 654 -0.08 -4.31 3.24
CA THR A 654 -1.27 -3.84 3.98
C THR A 654 -1.82 -4.94 4.90
N MET A 655 -1.93 -6.17 4.41
CA MET A 655 -2.33 -7.32 5.22
C MET A 655 -1.39 -7.53 6.42
N LEU A 656 -0.07 -7.48 6.23
CA LEU A 656 0.92 -7.64 7.31
C LEU A 656 0.79 -6.55 8.38
N LEU A 657 0.51 -5.31 7.98
CA LEU A 657 0.24 -4.21 8.91
C LEU A 657 -1.03 -4.48 9.74
N VAL A 658 -2.12 -4.86 9.10
CA VAL A 658 -3.38 -5.17 9.81
C VAL A 658 -3.21 -6.36 10.75
N ILE A 659 -2.46 -7.39 10.37
CA ILE A 659 -2.10 -8.50 11.25
C ILE A 659 -1.28 -8.00 12.46
N SER A 660 -0.32 -7.10 12.23
CA SER A 660 0.48 -6.52 13.33
C SER A 660 -0.41 -5.77 14.32
N PHE A 661 -1.35 -4.97 13.83
CA PHE A 661 -2.33 -4.27 14.67
C PHE A 661 -3.28 -5.23 15.40
N MET A 662 -3.72 -6.29 14.72
CA MET A 662 -4.53 -7.35 15.35
C MET A 662 -3.78 -7.97 16.53
N VAL A 663 -2.50 -8.34 16.34
CA VAL A 663 -1.67 -8.91 17.41
C VAL A 663 -1.56 -7.94 18.59
N MET A 664 -1.31 -6.65 18.32
CA MET A 664 -1.22 -5.63 19.37
C MET A 664 -2.57 -5.41 20.08
N ALA A 665 -3.69 -5.39 19.35
CA ALA A 665 -5.02 -5.28 19.95
C ALA A 665 -5.34 -6.49 20.84
N ILE A 666 -4.97 -7.70 20.41
CA ILE A 666 -5.11 -8.93 21.22
C ILE A 666 -4.27 -8.80 22.50
N LEU A 667 -3.02 -8.38 22.40
CA LEU A 667 -2.15 -8.23 23.59
C LEU A 667 -2.71 -7.19 24.56
N ILE A 668 -3.13 -6.02 24.10
CA ILE A 668 -3.74 -4.98 24.94
C ILE A 668 -5.03 -5.49 25.59
N SER A 669 -5.87 -6.20 24.81
CA SER A 669 -7.12 -6.78 25.32
C SER A 669 -6.87 -7.87 26.35
N ALA A 670 -5.95 -8.80 26.07
CA ALA A 670 -5.57 -9.87 26.99
C ALA A 670 -4.99 -9.35 28.31
N LEU A 671 -4.10 -8.34 28.23
CA LEU A 671 -3.54 -7.70 29.42
C LEU A 671 -4.61 -6.96 30.22
N GLY A 672 -5.57 -6.32 29.55
CA GLY A 672 -6.71 -5.67 30.21
C GLY A 672 -7.62 -6.67 30.93
N LEU A 673 -7.97 -7.76 30.24
CA LEU A 673 -8.74 -8.87 30.84
C LEU A 673 -8.01 -9.51 32.02
N PHE A 674 -6.70 -9.75 31.89
CA PHE A 674 -5.86 -10.30 32.94
C PHE A 674 -5.87 -9.41 34.18
N ALA A 675 -5.63 -8.11 34.02
CA ALA A 675 -5.58 -7.18 35.14
C ALA A 675 -6.97 -6.98 35.81
N MET A 676 -8.05 -6.96 35.01
CA MET A 676 -9.41 -6.91 35.54
C MET A 676 -9.82 -8.22 36.23
N SER A 677 -9.39 -9.35 35.73
CA SER A 677 -9.60 -10.65 36.36
C SER A 677 -8.88 -10.74 37.71
N LEU A 678 -7.66 -10.22 37.81
CA LEU A 678 -6.90 -10.12 39.07
C LEU A 678 -7.67 -9.28 40.10
N TYR A 679 -8.12 -8.09 39.68
CA TYR A 679 -8.91 -7.21 40.55
C TYR A 679 -10.24 -7.86 40.99
N TYR A 680 -10.94 -8.51 40.09
CA TYR A 680 -12.20 -9.21 40.38
C TYR A 680 -12.01 -10.40 41.35
N THR A 681 -10.93 -11.09 41.17
CA THR A 681 -10.54 -12.22 42.01
C THR A 681 -10.16 -11.77 43.42
N GLU A 682 -9.38 -10.67 43.57
CA GLU A 682 -9.07 -10.06 44.86
C GLU A 682 -10.37 -9.69 45.61
N GLN A 683 -11.38 -9.17 44.93
CA GLN A 683 -12.66 -8.78 45.55
C GLN A 683 -13.53 -9.98 45.97
N GLN A 684 -13.43 -11.11 45.26
CA GLN A 684 -14.25 -12.30 45.53
C GLN A 684 -13.52 -13.35 46.37
N SER A 685 -12.25 -13.14 46.71
CA SER A 685 -11.40 -14.12 47.42
C SER A 685 -12.05 -14.60 48.71
N ARG A 686 -12.66 -13.71 49.52
CA ARG A 686 -13.36 -14.07 50.73
C ARG A 686 -14.59 -14.99 50.50
N GLN A 687 -15.37 -14.70 49.43
CA GLN A 687 -16.53 -15.53 49.09
C GLN A 687 -16.11 -16.93 48.60
N ILE A 688 -14.99 -16.97 47.84
CA ILE A 688 -14.42 -18.24 47.37
C ILE A 688 -13.88 -19.05 48.54
N ALA A 689 -13.16 -18.41 49.47
CA ALA A 689 -12.64 -19.08 50.68
C ALA A 689 -13.78 -19.70 51.53
N VAL A 690 -14.88 -18.94 51.73
CA VAL A 690 -16.06 -19.44 52.41
C VAL A 690 -16.66 -20.67 51.70
N ARG A 691 -16.85 -20.59 50.36
CA ARG A 691 -17.36 -21.72 49.59
C ARG A 691 -16.44 -22.95 49.63
N LYS A 692 -15.13 -22.76 49.64
CA LYS A 692 -14.13 -23.81 49.77
C LYS A 692 -14.23 -24.53 51.13
N VAL A 693 -14.45 -23.79 52.22
CA VAL A 693 -14.66 -24.33 53.55
C VAL A 693 -15.92 -25.21 53.56
N PHE A 694 -16.94 -24.87 52.76
CA PHE A 694 -18.17 -25.67 52.60
C PHE A 694 -18.04 -26.79 51.54
N GLY A 695 -16.82 -27.10 51.06
CA GLY A 695 -16.56 -28.26 50.20
C GLY A 695 -16.69 -28.03 48.70
N ALA A 696 -16.69 -26.77 48.24
CA ALA A 696 -16.72 -26.46 46.79
C ALA A 696 -15.40 -26.89 46.10
N GLU A 697 -15.50 -27.60 44.98
CA GLU A 697 -14.36 -28.00 44.16
C GLU A 697 -13.70 -26.78 43.48
N VAL A 698 -12.38 -26.89 43.23
CA VAL A 698 -11.58 -25.86 42.52
C VAL A 698 -12.17 -25.56 41.13
N SER A 699 -12.58 -26.58 40.40
CA SER A 699 -13.22 -26.49 39.08
C SER A 699 -14.48 -25.59 39.09
N SER A 700 -15.35 -25.77 40.11
CA SER A 700 -16.56 -24.98 40.29
C SER A 700 -16.25 -23.51 40.62
N ALA A 701 -15.21 -23.26 41.43
CA ALA A 701 -14.76 -21.91 41.77
C ALA A 701 -14.18 -21.19 40.51
N VAL A 702 -13.32 -21.86 39.72
CA VAL A 702 -12.77 -21.34 38.46
C VAL A 702 -13.90 -21.03 37.47
N TRP A 703 -14.87 -21.92 37.29
CA TRP A 703 -15.99 -21.67 36.38
C TRP A 703 -16.85 -20.49 36.83
N THR A 704 -17.12 -20.34 38.11
CA THR A 704 -17.93 -19.25 38.66
C THR A 704 -17.29 -17.88 38.38
N LEU A 705 -15.97 -17.81 38.52
CA LEU A 705 -15.20 -16.58 38.22
C LEU A 705 -15.12 -16.28 36.71
N SER A 706 -14.81 -17.31 35.92
CA SER A 706 -14.60 -17.18 34.47
C SER A 706 -15.90 -16.93 33.70
N LYS A 707 -17.04 -17.50 34.18
CA LYS A 707 -18.35 -17.38 33.51
C LYS A 707 -18.73 -15.94 33.15
N SER A 708 -18.48 -14.99 34.06
CA SER A 708 -18.83 -13.57 33.82
C SER A 708 -18.04 -12.97 32.64
N PHE A 709 -16.75 -13.30 32.51
CA PHE A 709 -15.90 -12.83 31.41
C PHE A 709 -16.28 -13.52 30.10
N MET A 710 -16.60 -14.82 30.14
CA MET A 710 -17.06 -15.56 28.96
C MET A 710 -18.38 -15.04 28.40
N ILE A 711 -19.33 -14.69 29.26
CA ILE A 711 -20.60 -14.07 28.83
C ILE A 711 -20.34 -12.70 28.21
N MET A 712 -19.48 -11.86 28.82
CA MET A 712 -19.13 -10.56 28.26
C MET A 712 -18.49 -10.68 26.89
N SER A 713 -17.57 -11.66 26.70
CA SER A 713 -16.93 -11.90 25.42
C SER A 713 -17.91 -12.45 24.38
N ALA A 714 -18.85 -13.31 24.78
CA ALA A 714 -19.91 -13.80 23.87
C ALA A 714 -20.82 -12.64 23.40
N VAL A 715 -21.23 -11.75 24.32
CA VAL A 715 -21.99 -10.54 23.96
C VAL A 715 -21.18 -9.65 23.03
N ALA A 716 -19.91 -9.45 23.31
CA ALA A 716 -19.02 -8.64 22.48
C ALA A 716 -18.92 -9.16 21.05
N VAL A 717 -18.77 -10.47 20.88
CA VAL A 717 -18.69 -11.11 19.56
C VAL A 717 -19.98 -10.90 18.75
N VAL A 718 -21.14 -11.02 19.40
CA VAL A 718 -22.44 -10.77 18.76
C VAL A 718 -22.56 -9.31 18.33
N LEU A 719 -22.12 -8.38 19.17
CA LEU A 719 -22.11 -6.93 18.84
C LEU A 719 -21.08 -6.60 17.74
N ALA A 720 -19.97 -7.33 17.67
CA ALA A 720 -18.94 -7.13 16.64
C ALA A 720 -19.40 -7.59 15.25
N ALA A 721 -20.28 -8.58 15.16
CA ALA A 721 -20.68 -9.23 13.89
C ALA A 721 -21.17 -8.22 12.81
N PRO A 722 -22.09 -7.29 13.07
CA PRO A 722 -22.54 -6.34 12.04
C PRO A 722 -21.41 -5.42 11.53
N PHE A 723 -20.51 -5.00 12.40
CA PHE A 723 -19.35 -4.18 12.00
C PHE A 723 -18.33 -5.00 11.23
N ALA A 724 -18.14 -6.27 11.58
CA ALA A 724 -17.30 -7.19 10.83
C ALA A 724 -17.86 -7.43 9.42
N VAL A 725 -19.18 -7.66 9.29
CA VAL A 725 -19.87 -7.79 7.98
C VAL A 725 -19.66 -6.53 7.14
N TRP A 726 -19.84 -5.36 7.71
CA TRP A 726 -19.62 -4.09 7.02
C TRP A 726 -18.16 -3.95 6.56
N GLY A 727 -17.19 -4.21 7.45
CA GLY A 727 -15.76 -4.13 7.12
C GLY A 727 -15.34 -5.12 6.03
N ILE A 728 -15.82 -6.37 6.08
CA ILE A 728 -15.57 -7.38 5.03
C ILE A 728 -16.10 -6.88 3.69
N THR A 729 -17.33 -6.38 3.65
CA THR A 729 -17.96 -5.89 2.41
C THR A 729 -17.18 -4.72 1.85
N TYR A 730 -16.84 -3.74 2.68
CA TYR A 730 -16.05 -2.57 2.30
C TYR A 730 -14.67 -2.97 1.72
N TYR A 731 -13.96 -3.88 2.39
CA TYR A 731 -12.65 -4.33 1.93
C TYR A 731 -12.72 -5.11 0.60
N LEU A 732 -13.66 -6.05 0.49
CA LEU A 732 -13.79 -6.89 -0.70
C LEU A 732 -14.31 -6.13 -1.93
N GLN A 733 -14.98 -5.00 -1.76
CA GLN A 733 -15.39 -4.13 -2.88
C GLN A 733 -14.22 -3.54 -3.66
N GLY A 734 -13.03 -3.45 -3.06
CA GLY A 734 -11.81 -2.98 -3.71
C GLY A 734 -11.15 -3.98 -4.66
N PHE A 735 -11.69 -5.22 -4.79
CA PHE A 735 -11.11 -6.26 -5.63
C PHE A 735 -12.08 -6.70 -6.71
N TYR A 736 -11.62 -6.80 -7.93
CA TYR A 736 -12.37 -7.42 -9.03
C TYR A 736 -12.49 -8.93 -8.79
N THR A 737 -11.36 -9.60 -8.51
CA THR A 737 -11.32 -11.02 -8.20
C THR A 737 -11.31 -11.22 -6.68
N LYS A 738 -12.37 -11.80 -6.13
CA LYS A 738 -12.58 -11.91 -4.67
C LYS A 738 -13.07 -13.29 -4.26
N ILE A 739 -12.71 -13.64 -3.01
CA ILE A 739 -13.22 -14.86 -2.38
C ILE A 739 -14.76 -14.82 -2.23
N THR A 740 -15.39 -15.97 -2.25
CA THR A 740 -16.80 -16.09 -1.86
C THR A 740 -16.95 -15.56 -0.44
N TYR A 741 -18.07 -14.86 -0.15
CA TYR A 741 -18.25 -14.17 1.12
C TYR A 741 -17.89 -15.04 2.33
N PRO A 742 -16.88 -14.67 3.14
CA PRO A 742 -16.28 -15.59 4.12
C PRO A 742 -16.99 -15.58 5.48
N TRP A 743 -18.23 -16.07 5.57
CA TRP A 743 -18.96 -16.18 6.84
C TRP A 743 -18.21 -16.96 7.91
N TRP A 744 -17.45 -17.97 7.51
CA TRP A 744 -16.61 -18.76 8.40
C TRP A 744 -15.56 -17.96 9.16
N ALA A 745 -15.08 -16.84 8.59
CA ALA A 745 -14.09 -15.97 9.22
C ALA A 745 -14.65 -15.29 10.47
N ILE A 746 -15.92 -14.90 10.45
CA ILE A 746 -16.61 -14.31 11.61
C ILE A 746 -16.72 -15.35 12.73
N VAL A 747 -17.08 -16.60 12.39
CA VAL A 747 -17.18 -17.69 13.37
C VAL A 747 -15.81 -18.02 13.95
N LEU A 748 -14.78 -18.10 13.12
CA LEU A 748 -13.41 -18.37 13.57
C LEU A 748 -12.89 -17.26 14.48
N ALA A 749 -13.10 -15.99 14.11
CA ALA A 749 -12.75 -14.85 14.95
C ALA A 749 -13.48 -14.86 16.31
N ALA A 750 -14.75 -15.26 16.31
CA ALA A 750 -15.52 -15.45 17.52
C ALA A 750 -14.89 -16.50 18.45
N LEU A 751 -14.54 -17.66 17.91
CA LEU A 751 -13.89 -18.74 18.67
C LEU A 751 -12.53 -18.29 19.21
N ILE A 752 -11.71 -17.63 18.39
CA ILE A 752 -10.41 -17.08 18.81
C ILE A 752 -10.59 -16.07 19.93
N SER A 753 -11.53 -15.13 19.81
CA SER A 753 -11.81 -14.11 20.84
C SER A 753 -12.26 -14.73 22.16
N LEU A 754 -13.11 -15.73 22.12
CA LEU A 754 -13.56 -16.48 23.32
C LEU A 754 -12.39 -17.24 23.95
N LEU A 755 -11.56 -17.88 23.15
CA LEU A 755 -10.38 -18.62 23.64
C LEU A 755 -9.37 -17.67 24.30
N ILE A 756 -9.06 -16.52 23.69
CA ILE A 756 -8.17 -15.51 24.26
C ILE A 756 -8.73 -15.02 25.60
N SER A 757 -10.02 -14.72 25.65
CA SER A 757 -10.67 -14.27 26.89
C SER A 757 -10.61 -15.33 27.98
N PHE A 758 -10.83 -16.59 27.65
CA PHE A 758 -10.74 -17.70 28.60
C PHE A 758 -9.31 -17.86 29.12
N LEU A 759 -8.32 -17.93 28.23
CA LEU A 759 -6.92 -18.10 28.61
C LEU A 759 -6.39 -16.93 29.45
N SER A 760 -6.77 -15.70 29.14
CA SER A 760 -6.35 -14.50 29.87
C SER A 760 -6.85 -14.50 31.33
N VAL A 761 -7.99 -15.14 31.61
CA VAL A 761 -8.61 -15.15 32.93
C VAL A 761 -8.27 -16.43 33.70
N LEU A 762 -7.98 -17.51 32.99
CA LEU A 762 -7.80 -18.86 33.59
C LEU A 762 -6.70 -18.89 34.65
N GLY A 763 -5.54 -18.34 34.37
CA GLY A 763 -4.39 -18.34 35.29
C GLY A 763 -4.73 -17.70 36.64
N GLN A 764 -5.40 -16.56 36.63
CA GLN A 764 -5.75 -15.81 37.83
C GLN A 764 -6.88 -16.50 38.63
N THR A 765 -7.89 -17.01 37.94
CA THR A 765 -9.01 -17.72 38.58
C THR A 765 -8.54 -19.02 39.16
N TYR A 766 -7.63 -19.74 38.54
CA TYR A 766 -7.04 -20.98 39.08
C TYR A 766 -6.16 -20.67 40.32
N SER A 767 -5.30 -19.65 40.25
CA SER A 767 -4.47 -19.26 41.41
C SER A 767 -5.33 -18.93 42.65
N ALA A 768 -6.40 -18.13 42.44
CA ALA A 768 -7.32 -17.78 43.53
C ALA A 768 -8.11 -18.96 44.04
N ALA A 769 -8.55 -19.86 43.15
CA ALA A 769 -9.27 -21.05 43.54
C ALA A 769 -8.39 -22.06 44.28
N THR A 770 -7.07 -22.08 44.13
CA THR A 770 -6.12 -22.95 44.82
C THR A 770 -5.58 -22.33 46.10
N GLU A 771 -5.72 -21.03 46.36
CA GLU A 771 -5.23 -20.33 47.54
C GLU A 771 -5.79 -20.93 48.84
N ASN A 772 -4.98 -20.92 49.90
CA ASN A 772 -5.36 -21.49 51.20
C ASN A 772 -6.43 -20.65 51.92
N PRO A 773 -7.63 -21.18 52.19
CA PRO A 773 -8.75 -20.45 52.81
C PRO A 773 -8.40 -19.80 54.16
N VAL A 774 -7.51 -20.41 54.93
CA VAL A 774 -7.09 -19.88 56.24
C VAL A 774 -6.33 -18.57 56.14
N LYS A 775 -5.46 -18.43 55.13
CA LYS A 775 -4.76 -17.18 54.86
C LYS A 775 -5.70 -16.06 54.42
N THR A 776 -6.70 -16.40 53.64
CA THR A 776 -7.63 -15.40 53.06
C THR A 776 -8.67 -14.92 54.10
N LEU A 777 -9.03 -15.75 55.07
CA LEU A 777 -9.99 -15.41 56.12
C LEU A 777 -9.31 -14.76 57.36
N GLY A 778 -8.00 -14.89 57.53
CA GLY A 778 -7.21 -14.37 58.64
C GLY A 778 -6.51 -12.99 58.34
N GLN A 779 -6.74 -12.40 57.20
CA GLN A 779 -6.25 -11.05 56.84
C GLN A 779 -7.32 -10.00 57.18
N ASP A 780 -7.53 -9.72 58.46
CA ASP A 780 -8.25 -8.52 58.92
C ASP A 780 -7.33 -7.37 59.20
#